data_16531d78eb4152a0c367e63bd5956525
#
_entry.id   16531d78eb4152a0c367e63bd5956525
#
_cell.length_a   1.000
_cell.length_b   1.000
_cell.length_c   1.000
_cell.angle_alpha   90.00
_cell.angle_beta   90.00
_cell.angle_gamma   90.00
#
_symmetry.space_group_name_H-M   'P 1'
#
loop_
_entity.id
_entity.type
_entity.pdbx_description
1 polymer ?
#
loop_
_entity_poly.entity_id
_entity_poly.type
_entity_poly.pdbx_seq_one_letter_code
_entity_poly.pdbx_strand_id
1 'polypeptide(L)'
;MITLNLNSDAPLLPRALAVLCAFATLSPSVHATQGDKNQLEHIVVNAQKSPQNLQEVPVAVTAMSGDSLVEAVIKDVFDLQNYVPSFAAFQNQSVTNSGFSIRGIGTSSQNFGFESSVGLYVDGVYRSRQNALINDLVDIASVEILRGPQGTLFGKNTAAGAMTVSSVAPSFEETDGFVEVLAGNDELLRLSGAASFVVLDDILAMRISGFSSRAEGFIEDTHSGKTLNNKNRSAVKVQWLYTPSDTLSLRVVADYGELDERCCGALTWQSNLQANGVPGKFGTDALLQAPPFNATLYSRDNFFQYTTSLSQVPTSKMTDKGISAQLDIKFNDVWSLVSISAFRAFDSFDIIDSDFSDANLLTAENDARQQSFSQEIRAHYKSKSMRAIFGSYYFTQNLDVDFNTTTQEDFSSFFTIAAADLLPLADAIDGLSQATAGAIAPAGVLAPSNTVFYHSAYQEQDSIALFTQADWRLNGKTTLTTGLRYTIEDKDILGQYGEQGPGIDGLAKNPQEWPNVSKALAGLQQIGTALAAGDAPSDSALAAISPFQSDGWGYYFLGAATVLPRDDLMATFSDNQLTGTVKLAYRPSETTMLYSSLATGYKAGGTNTDRISPQFDAVFDAEKARSAEIGVKQEWRELGLRMNLAAHYTQISDFQATTFDGTGFNLQNAGDIDVKGIELDANWYMTDTTELAFSAARTLANFKTFKKGTCWVAYTWHTGDDDPGRATPEDPFCARDGDRVGFEPQNSAALTVTQYFTLSDIDGWVSVDYQYTGNVYLDDTNDPYKRSPAYQIVNARLNLYFADLDSHLTFWARNLFDEEYVARSGFDVPVQQGKIMAYPGAPRSYGVTVRKRF
;
A
#
# COMPACT_ATOMS: atom_id res chain seq x y z
N MET A 1 -43.49 -11.78 12.37
CA MET A 1 -42.15 -11.96 12.96
C MET A 1 -41.58 -13.25 12.38
N ILE A 2 -40.80 -13.16 11.34
CA ILE A 2 -40.12 -14.31 10.73
C ILE A 2 -38.72 -14.34 11.37
N THR A 3 -38.51 -15.26 12.30
CA THR A 3 -37.19 -15.54 12.86
C THR A 3 -36.40 -16.35 11.83
N LEU A 4 -35.53 -15.70 11.10
CA LEU A 4 -34.51 -16.33 10.24
C LEU A 4 -33.42 -16.92 11.16
N ASN A 5 -33.47 -18.23 11.35
CA ASN A 5 -32.39 -18.98 12.01
C ASN A 5 -31.29 -19.19 10.97
N LEU A 6 -30.31 -18.30 10.92
CA LEU A 6 -29.16 -18.37 10.02
C LEU A 6 -28.07 -19.22 10.69
N ASN A 7 -28.01 -20.51 10.34
CA ASN A 7 -26.93 -21.40 10.77
C ASN A 7 -25.57 -20.87 10.23
N SER A 8 -24.55 -20.78 11.08
CA SER A 8 -23.23 -20.20 10.79
C SER A 8 -22.44 -20.88 9.67
N ASP A 9 -22.77 -22.12 9.32
CA ASP A 9 -21.97 -22.97 8.41
C ASP A 9 -22.45 -23.02 6.95
N ALA A 10 -23.45 -22.25 6.55
CA ALA A 10 -23.91 -22.20 5.17
C ALA A 10 -23.13 -21.16 4.35
N PRO A 11 -22.79 -21.40 3.06
CA PRO A 11 -22.08 -20.42 2.23
C PRO A 11 -22.87 -19.11 2.12
N LEU A 12 -22.19 -17.97 2.17
CA LEU A 12 -22.79 -16.63 2.21
C LEU A 12 -23.65 -16.29 0.99
N LEU A 13 -23.34 -16.85 -0.19
CA LEU A 13 -24.11 -16.61 -1.41
C LEU A 13 -25.61 -16.93 -1.26
N PRO A 14 -26.04 -18.08 -0.66
CA PRO A 14 -27.44 -18.34 -0.36
C PRO A 14 -28.03 -17.39 0.68
N ARG A 15 -27.22 -16.88 1.63
CA ARG A 15 -27.68 -15.90 2.63
C ARG A 15 -27.91 -14.53 2.00
N ALA A 16 -27.01 -14.09 1.13
CA ALA A 16 -27.15 -12.86 0.36
C ALA A 16 -28.38 -12.94 -0.58
N LEU A 17 -28.61 -14.09 -1.25
CA LEU A 17 -29.82 -14.34 -2.05
C LEU A 17 -31.08 -14.35 -1.18
N ALA A 18 -31.03 -14.92 0.02
CA ALA A 18 -32.19 -14.94 0.92
C ALA A 18 -32.56 -13.53 1.42
N VAL A 19 -31.59 -12.69 1.70
CA VAL A 19 -31.79 -11.27 2.02
C VAL A 19 -32.37 -10.53 0.81
N LEU A 20 -31.86 -10.75 -0.38
CA LEU A 20 -32.39 -10.21 -1.64
C LEU A 20 -33.80 -10.67 -1.92
N CYS A 21 -34.11 -11.96 -1.74
CA CYS A 21 -35.48 -12.50 -1.90
C CYS A 21 -36.46 -11.97 -0.84
N ALA A 22 -35.99 -11.73 0.39
CA ALA A 22 -36.81 -11.13 1.45
C ALA A 22 -37.18 -9.67 1.13
N PHE A 23 -36.28 -8.91 0.50
CA PHE A 23 -36.59 -7.55 0.04
C PHE A 23 -37.48 -7.53 -1.21
N ALA A 24 -37.34 -8.48 -2.13
CA ALA A 24 -38.21 -8.60 -3.31
C ALA A 24 -39.68 -8.91 -2.97
N THR A 25 -39.95 -9.55 -1.83
CA THR A 25 -41.34 -9.88 -1.38
C THR A 25 -42.02 -8.75 -0.59
N LEU A 26 -41.25 -7.70 -0.21
CA LEU A 26 -41.75 -6.54 0.50
C LEU A 26 -42.23 -5.40 -0.41
N SER A 27 -42.45 -5.65 -1.71
CA SER A 27 -42.90 -4.62 -2.65
C SER A 27 -44.31 -4.13 -2.33
N PRO A 28 -44.49 -2.97 -1.67
CA PRO A 28 -45.71 -2.20 -1.79
C PRO A 28 -45.84 -1.72 -3.22
N SER A 29 -47.05 -1.57 -3.73
CA SER A 29 -47.28 -0.92 -5.05
C SER A 29 -46.86 0.55 -4.97
N VAL A 30 -45.60 0.82 -5.29
CA VAL A 30 -45.01 2.14 -5.24
C VAL A 30 -45.22 2.82 -6.59
N HIS A 31 -45.89 3.97 -6.58
CA HIS A 31 -45.90 4.90 -7.71
C HIS A 31 -44.65 5.77 -7.58
N ALA A 32 -43.56 5.41 -8.32
CA ALA A 32 -42.40 6.25 -8.43
C ALA A 32 -42.79 7.52 -9.19
N THR A 33 -42.54 8.68 -8.63
CA THR A 33 -42.57 9.94 -9.38
C THR A 33 -41.40 9.90 -10.39
N GLN A 34 -41.79 9.90 -11.67
CA GLN A 34 -40.90 9.84 -12.81
C GLN A 34 -40.04 11.12 -12.94
N GLY A 35 -38.85 11.14 -12.36
CA GLY A 35 -37.75 11.79 -13.00
C GLY A 35 -37.07 10.76 -13.93
N ASP A 36 -36.58 11.17 -15.10
CA ASP A 36 -35.96 10.32 -16.13
C ASP A 36 -34.77 9.46 -15.60
N LYS A 37 -35.01 8.58 -14.62
CA LYS A 37 -33.97 7.72 -13.97
C LYS A 37 -33.50 6.55 -14.87
N ASN A 38 -34.14 6.33 -16.02
CA ASN A 38 -33.78 5.29 -16.99
C ASN A 38 -32.66 5.69 -17.94
N GLN A 39 -32.04 6.86 -17.79
CA GLN A 39 -30.89 7.23 -18.59
C GLN A 39 -29.61 6.80 -17.85
N LEU A 40 -28.84 5.90 -18.47
CA LEU A 40 -27.48 5.57 -18.06
C LEU A 40 -26.69 6.87 -17.87
N GLU A 41 -26.19 7.11 -16.68
CA GLU A 41 -25.44 8.32 -16.34
C GLU A 41 -24.27 8.55 -17.29
N HIS A 42 -24.14 9.76 -17.81
CA HIS A 42 -23.00 10.16 -18.63
C HIS A 42 -21.79 10.49 -17.74
N ILE A 43 -20.99 9.47 -17.47
CA ILE A 43 -19.79 9.65 -16.64
C ILE A 43 -18.70 10.33 -17.49
N VAL A 44 -18.32 11.53 -17.08
CA VAL A 44 -17.19 12.26 -17.69
C VAL A 44 -15.93 11.94 -16.90
N VAL A 45 -14.87 11.57 -17.61
CA VAL A 45 -13.57 11.22 -17.01
C VAL A 45 -12.47 12.12 -17.58
N ASN A 46 -11.42 12.34 -16.79
CA ASN A 46 -10.21 13.07 -17.17
C ASN A 46 -9.03 12.14 -17.48
N ALA A 47 -9.33 10.87 -17.74
CA ALA A 47 -8.37 9.78 -17.95
C ALA A 47 -7.28 10.07 -19.00
N GLN A 48 -7.53 10.98 -19.96
CA GLN A 48 -6.55 11.42 -20.96
C GLN A 48 -6.16 12.90 -20.78
N LYS A 49 -6.18 13.40 -19.55
CA LYS A 49 -5.92 14.82 -19.23
C LYS A 49 -6.82 15.81 -20.02
N SER A 50 -7.98 15.35 -20.42
CA SER A 50 -9.04 16.13 -21.08
C SER A 50 -10.40 15.47 -20.77
N PRO A 51 -11.46 16.27 -20.52
CA PRO A 51 -12.79 15.74 -20.24
C PRO A 51 -13.33 14.93 -21.44
N GLN A 52 -13.74 13.69 -21.18
CA GLN A 52 -14.29 12.77 -22.19
C GLN A 52 -15.34 11.87 -21.55
N ASN A 53 -16.31 11.40 -22.36
CA ASN A 53 -17.24 10.39 -21.88
C ASN A 53 -16.50 9.05 -21.64
N LEU A 54 -16.75 8.38 -20.51
CA LEU A 54 -16.18 7.08 -20.15
C LEU A 54 -16.26 6.05 -21.29
N GLN A 55 -17.39 6.04 -22.04
CA GLN A 55 -17.62 5.12 -23.16
C GLN A 55 -16.82 5.48 -24.41
N GLU A 56 -16.18 6.65 -24.43
CA GLU A 56 -15.36 7.11 -25.54
C GLU A 56 -13.86 6.94 -25.33
N VAL A 57 -13.43 6.60 -24.11
CA VAL A 57 -12.02 6.42 -23.76
C VAL A 57 -11.56 5.00 -24.08
N PRO A 58 -10.61 4.78 -25.00
CA PRO A 58 -10.13 3.44 -25.39
C PRO A 58 -9.09 2.88 -24.41
N VAL A 59 -9.51 2.72 -23.16
CA VAL A 59 -8.74 2.18 -22.04
C VAL A 59 -9.71 1.57 -21.04
N ALA A 60 -9.29 0.52 -20.34
CA ALA A 60 -10.01 0.04 -19.17
C ALA A 60 -9.90 1.07 -18.04
N VAL A 61 -11.01 1.68 -17.66
CA VAL A 61 -11.10 2.67 -16.59
C VAL A 61 -12.38 2.48 -15.82
N THR A 62 -12.28 2.54 -14.50
CA THR A 62 -13.43 2.63 -13.58
C THR A 62 -13.46 4.04 -13.02
N ALA A 63 -14.62 4.68 -13.08
CA ALA A 63 -14.83 6.01 -12.52
C ALA A 63 -16.04 5.99 -11.59
N MET A 64 -15.90 6.65 -10.44
CA MET A 64 -16.95 6.83 -9.46
C MET A 64 -17.14 8.34 -9.24
N SER A 65 -18.38 8.80 -9.33
CA SER A 65 -18.75 10.18 -9.02
C SER A 65 -18.75 10.43 -7.50
N GLY A 66 -18.66 11.69 -7.10
CA GLY A 66 -18.72 12.05 -5.68
C GLY A 66 -20.03 11.60 -5.01
N ASP A 67 -21.16 11.69 -5.71
CA ASP A 67 -22.42 11.19 -5.21
C ASP A 67 -22.42 9.67 -5.03
N SER A 68 -21.89 8.91 -5.99
CA SER A 68 -21.73 7.45 -5.86
C SER A 68 -20.84 7.07 -4.67
N LEU A 69 -19.78 7.82 -4.38
CA LEU A 69 -18.91 7.61 -3.21
C LEU A 69 -19.70 7.83 -1.90
N VAL A 70 -20.51 8.89 -1.84
CA VAL A 70 -21.36 9.21 -0.67
C VAL A 70 -22.41 8.15 -0.46
N GLU A 71 -23.13 7.74 -1.49
CA GLU A 71 -24.19 6.72 -1.45
C GLU A 71 -23.65 5.35 -1.05
N ALA A 72 -22.44 5.00 -1.51
CA ALA A 72 -21.76 3.78 -1.15
C ALA A 72 -21.09 3.83 0.24
N VAL A 73 -21.15 4.99 0.92
CA VAL A 73 -20.45 5.24 2.20
C VAL A 73 -18.94 4.97 2.08
N ILE A 74 -18.35 5.22 0.91
CA ILE A 74 -16.90 5.14 0.68
C ILE A 74 -16.25 6.38 1.30
N LYS A 75 -15.40 6.18 2.31
CA LYS A 75 -14.79 7.26 3.08
C LYS A 75 -13.30 7.41 2.85
N ASP A 76 -12.63 6.34 2.42
CA ASP A 76 -11.22 6.35 2.12
C ASP A 76 -10.88 5.52 0.86
N VAL A 77 -9.62 5.57 0.45
CA VAL A 77 -9.14 4.86 -0.75
C VAL A 77 -9.16 3.34 -0.55
N PHE A 78 -9.05 2.85 0.69
CA PHE A 78 -9.12 1.40 0.97
C PHE A 78 -10.52 0.83 0.71
N ASP A 79 -11.56 1.64 0.87
CA ASP A 79 -12.94 1.24 0.56
C ASP A 79 -13.13 0.95 -0.94
N LEU A 80 -12.35 1.61 -1.84
CA LEU A 80 -12.48 1.47 -3.31
C LEU A 80 -12.20 0.04 -3.79
N GLN A 81 -11.33 -0.72 -3.11
CA GLN A 81 -11.04 -2.11 -3.49
C GLN A 81 -12.28 -3.02 -3.47
N ASN A 82 -13.31 -2.60 -2.75
CA ASN A 82 -14.56 -3.33 -2.62
C ASN A 82 -15.46 -3.20 -3.86
N TYR A 83 -15.18 -2.21 -4.71
CA TYR A 83 -15.97 -1.88 -5.91
C TYR A 83 -15.17 -2.02 -7.21
N VAL A 84 -13.83 -2.09 -7.11
CA VAL A 84 -12.93 -2.23 -8.28
C VAL A 84 -12.10 -3.51 -8.13
N PRO A 85 -12.55 -4.65 -8.66
CA PRO A 85 -11.95 -5.97 -8.39
C PRO A 85 -10.50 -6.15 -8.78
N SER A 86 -9.97 -5.36 -9.74
CA SER A 86 -8.56 -5.39 -10.15
C SER A 86 -7.69 -4.39 -9.40
N PHE A 87 -8.26 -3.66 -8.45
CA PHE A 87 -7.56 -2.74 -7.54
C PHE A 87 -7.48 -3.36 -6.15
N ALA A 88 -6.32 -3.30 -5.53
CA ALA A 88 -6.13 -3.66 -4.13
C ALA A 88 -5.42 -2.53 -3.38
N ALA A 89 -5.82 -2.35 -2.13
CA ALA A 89 -5.17 -1.45 -1.20
C ALA A 89 -4.88 -2.22 0.08
N PHE A 90 -3.68 -2.10 0.60
CA PHE A 90 -3.23 -2.78 1.80
C PHE A 90 -2.42 -1.85 2.69
N GLN A 91 -2.38 -2.17 3.97
CA GLN A 91 -1.66 -1.42 4.99
C GLN A 91 -0.92 -2.42 5.86
N ASN A 92 0.37 -2.16 6.10
CA ASN A 92 1.25 -3.02 6.87
C ASN A 92 1.83 -2.21 8.03
N GLN A 93 2.34 -2.81 9.05
CA GLN A 93 3.15 -2.26 10.16
C GLN A 93 2.79 -0.84 10.68
N SER A 94 2.51 0.10 9.80
CA SER A 94 2.16 1.50 10.12
C SER A 94 1.20 2.07 9.07
N VAL A 95 0.56 3.21 9.35
CA VAL A 95 -0.31 3.91 8.40
C VAL A 95 0.47 4.38 7.17
N THR A 96 1.71 4.79 7.37
CA THR A 96 2.61 5.25 6.30
C THR A 96 3.09 4.11 5.41
N ASN A 97 2.88 2.87 5.84
CA ASN A 97 3.25 1.66 5.11
C ASN A 97 2.08 1.10 4.29
N SER A 98 1.42 1.99 3.54
CA SER A 98 0.29 1.67 2.65
C SER A 98 0.75 1.42 1.23
N GLY A 99 0.12 0.47 0.56
CA GLY A 99 0.41 0.13 -0.84
C GLY A 99 -0.86 -0.03 -1.66
N PHE A 100 -0.74 0.25 -2.97
CA PHE A 100 -1.78 0.02 -3.96
C PHE A 100 -1.26 -0.88 -5.06
N SER A 101 -2.14 -1.72 -5.59
CA SER A 101 -1.87 -2.52 -6.77
C SER A 101 -3.02 -2.46 -7.76
N ILE A 102 -2.69 -2.59 -9.04
CA ILE A 102 -3.65 -2.72 -10.13
C ILE A 102 -3.24 -3.94 -10.96
N ARG A 103 -4.18 -4.86 -11.18
CA ARG A 103 -3.94 -6.08 -11.98
C ARG A 103 -2.81 -6.95 -11.44
N GLY A 104 -2.61 -6.98 -10.12
CA GLY A 104 -1.55 -7.74 -9.49
C GLY A 104 -0.16 -7.11 -9.58
N ILE A 105 -0.06 -5.86 -10.00
CA ILE A 105 1.18 -5.09 -10.05
C ILE A 105 1.07 -3.99 -8.99
N GLY A 106 1.92 -4.07 -7.99
CA GLY A 106 1.95 -3.13 -6.87
C GLY A 106 3.36 -2.89 -6.36
N THR A 107 3.46 -2.19 -5.26
CA THR A 107 4.72 -1.89 -4.61
C THR A 107 4.52 -2.06 -3.11
N SER A 108 5.40 -2.82 -2.46
CA SER A 108 5.52 -2.80 -1.01
C SER A 108 6.10 -1.44 -0.58
N SER A 109 5.46 -0.76 0.34
CA SER A 109 5.89 0.58 0.79
C SER A 109 6.85 0.55 1.98
N GLN A 110 7.38 -0.61 2.35
CA GLN A 110 8.24 -0.80 3.51
C GLN A 110 9.61 -0.12 3.40
N ASN A 111 10.01 0.28 2.21
CA ASN A 111 11.25 1.00 1.98
C ASN A 111 10.94 2.33 1.28
N PHE A 112 11.33 3.45 1.89
CA PHE A 112 11.10 4.79 1.34
C PHE A 112 11.89 5.08 0.04
N GLY A 113 12.85 4.25 -0.34
CA GLY A 113 13.51 4.29 -1.65
C GLY A 113 12.59 3.86 -2.80
N PHE A 114 11.55 3.09 -2.51
CA PHE A 114 10.58 2.69 -3.53
C PHE A 114 9.66 3.82 -3.93
N GLU A 115 9.48 3.97 -5.21
CA GLU A 115 8.34 4.68 -5.79
C GLU A 115 7.21 3.68 -6.12
N SER A 116 6.02 4.19 -6.39
CA SER A 116 4.85 3.36 -6.65
C SER A 116 4.82 2.81 -8.08
N SER A 117 4.27 1.61 -8.29
CA SER A 117 3.88 1.14 -9.63
C SER A 117 2.52 1.71 -10.09
N VAL A 118 1.73 2.30 -9.16
CA VAL A 118 0.46 2.99 -9.43
C VAL A 118 0.65 4.48 -9.19
N GLY A 119 0.50 5.28 -10.23
CA GLY A 119 0.58 6.75 -10.14
C GLY A 119 -0.63 7.32 -9.40
N LEU A 120 -0.40 8.17 -8.41
CA LEU A 120 -1.45 8.82 -7.64
C LEU A 120 -1.47 10.33 -7.96
N TYR A 121 -2.64 10.84 -8.34
CA TYR A 121 -2.84 12.25 -8.69
C TYR A 121 -4.05 12.81 -7.95
N VAL A 122 -3.87 13.94 -7.27
CA VAL A 122 -4.97 14.68 -6.64
C VAL A 122 -5.03 16.08 -7.25
N ASP A 123 -6.15 16.45 -7.83
CA ASP A 123 -6.35 17.70 -8.57
C ASP A 123 -5.25 17.96 -9.62
N GLY A 124 -4.82 16.89 -10.32
CA GLY A 124 -3.75 16.94 -11.33
C GLY A 124 -2.32 16.96 -10.79
N VAL A 125 -2.14 17.08 -9.47
CA VAL A 125 -0.83 17.07 -8.79
C VAL A 125 -0.40 15.65 -8.47
N TYR A 126 0.79 15.28 -8.93
CA TYR A 126 1.40 13.98 -8.64
C TYR A 126 1.77 13.85 -7.15
N ARG A 127 1.41 12.73 -6.56
CA ARG A 127 1.82 12.29 -5.22
C ARG A 127 2.89 11.23 -5.38
N SER A 128 4.13 11.58 -5.12
CA SER A 128 5.29 10.73 -5.42
C SER A 128 5.31 9.43 -4.62
N ARG A 129 4.64 9.41 -3.46
CA ARG A 129 4.56 8.26 -2.58
C ARG A 129 3.12 7.98 -2.20
N GLN A 130 2.75 6.71 -2.20
CA GLN A 130 1.42 6.26 -1.77
C GLN A 130 1.18 6.51 -0.28
N ASN A 131 2.24 6.43 0.51
CA ASN A 131 2.25 6.65 1.94
C ASN A 131 2.26 8.14 2.35
N ALA A 132 2.47 9.05 1.41
CA ALA A 132 2.42 10.49 1.65
C ALA A 132 1.03 11.08 1.37
N LEU A 133 -0.03 10.39 1.74
CA LEU A 133 -1.41 10.81 1.52
C LEU A 133 -2.30 10.35 2.68
N ILE A 134 -3.03 11.28 3.25
CA ILE A 134 -4.20 10.95 4.05
C ILE A 134 -5.29 10.46 3.11
N ASN A 135 -5.63 9.18 3.21
CA ASN A 135 -6.44 8.46 2.23
C ASN A 135 -7.95 8.80 2.29
N ASP A 136 -8.37 9.77 3.09
CA ASP A 136 -9.77 10.14 3.26
C ASP A 136 -10.31 10.96 2.10
N LEU A 137 -11.49 10.57 1.63
CA LEU A 137 -12.18 11.16 0.50
C LEU A 137 -13.29 12.10 1.00
N VAL A 138 -13.06 13.40 0.95
CA VAL A 138 -14.03 14.43 1.35
C VAL A 138 -14.16 15.47 0.27
N ASP A 139 -15.39 15.81 -0.09
CA ASP A 139 -15.71 16.82 -1.09
C ASP A 139 -15.06 16.51 -2.45
N ILE A 140 -15.23 15.26 -2.87
CA ILE A 140 -14.65 14.70 -4.09
C ILE A 140 -15.69 14.76 -5.22
N ALA A 141 -15.26 15.23 -6.40
CA ALA A 141 -16.06 15.23 -7.61
C ALA A 141 -16.01 13.86 -8.31
N SER A 142 -14.80 13.26 -8.39
CA SER A 142 -14.63 11.95 -8.98
C SER A 142 -13.36 11.25 -8.51
N VAL A 143 -13.39 9.91 -8.52
CA VAL A 143 -12.21 9.05 -8.45
C VAL A 143 -12.18 8.20 -9.71
N GLU A 144 -11.03 8.18 -10.39
CA GLU A 144 -10.83 7.43 -11.62
C GLU A 144 -9.63 6.48 -11.43
N ILE A 145 -9.82 5.20 -11.76
CA ILE A 145 -8.76 4.18 -11.73
C ILE A 145 -8.52 3.71 -13.16
N LEU A 146 -7.37 4.13 -13.71
CA LEU A 146 -6.91 3.78 -15.04
C LEU A 146 -6.04 2.52 -14.94
N ARG A 147 -6.44 1.45 -15.60
CA ARG A 147 -5.77 0.17 -15.54
C ARG A 147 -4.80 -0.01 -16.70
N GLY A 148 -3.65 -0.65 -16.40
CA GLY A 148 -2.55 -0.82 -17.35
C GLY A 148 -1.65 0.42 -17.50
N PRO A 149 -0.49 0.28 -18.17
CA PRO A 149 0.55 1.31 -18.19
C PRO A 149 0.06 2.66 -18.74
N GLN A 150 0.38 3.74 -18.02
CA GLN A 150 0.00 5.12 -18.33
C GLN A 150 1.21 6.05 -18.56
N GLY A 151 2.37 5.50 -18.94
CA GLY A 151 3.65 6.22 -19.00
C GLY A 151 3.66 7.43 -19.93
N THR A 152 2.79 7.52 -20.94
CA THR A 152 2.78 8.63 -21.89
C THR A 152 2.29 9.94 -21.29
N LEU A 153 1.09 9.97 -20.71
CA LEU A 153 0.49 11.20 -20.18
C LEU A 153 0.81 11.43 -18.71
N PHE A 154 0.89 10.35 -17.94
CA PHE A 154 1.12 10.43 -16.50
C PHE A 154 2.60 10.31 -16.14
N GLY A 155 3.41 9.64 -16.96
CA GLY A 155 4.87 9.59 -16.82
C GLY A 155 5.35 8.47 -15.92
N LYS A 156 6.35 8.76 -15.10
CA LYS A 156 6.96 7.78 -14.21
C LYS A 156 5.96 7.19 -13.22
N ASN A 157 6.28 6.00 -12.71
CA ASN A 157 5.53 5.38 -11.61
C ASN A 157 4.06 5.06 -11.96
N THR A 158 3.84 4.72 -13.24
CA THR A 158 2.53 4.32 -13.77
C THR A 158 2.61 3.02 -14.57
N ALA A 159 3.50 2.11 -14.16
CA ALA A 159 3.69 0.80 -14.80
C ALA A 159 2.43 -0.08 -14.69
N ALA A 160 1.72 -0.02 -13.56
CA ALA A 160 0.48 -0.75 -13.30
C ALA A 160 -0.78 0.02 -13.73
N GLY A 161 -0.75 1.35 -13.62
CA GLY A 161 -1.89 2.21 -13.85
C GLY A 161 -1.78 3.56 -13.14
N ALA A 162 -2.90 4.27 -13.08
CA ALA A 162 -2.98 5.53 -12.33
C ALA A 162 -4.33 5.67 -11.63
N MET A 163 -4.31 6.28 -10.46
CA MET A 163 -5.50 6.73 -9.75
C MET A 163 -5.53 8.26 -9.75
N THR A 164 -6.65 8.85 -10.16
CA THR A 164 -6.86 10.29 -10.12
C THR A 164 -8.04 10.61 -9.21
N VAL A 165 -7.84 11.56 -8.33
CA VAL A 165 -8.87 12.08 -7.42
C VAL A 165 -9.08 13.55 -7.76
N SER A 166 -10.31 13.93 -8.07
CA SER A 166 -10.68 15.32 -8.38
C SER A 166 -11.59 15.85 -7.29
N SER A 167 -11.22 16.99 -6.70
CA SER A 167 -12.06 17.67 -5.71
C SER A 167 -13.15 18.49 -6.41
N VAL A 168 -14.27 18.71 -5.70
CA VAL A 168 -15.30 19.67 -6.13
C VAL A 168 -14.68 21.06 -6.21
N ALA A 169 -14.85 21.73 -7.35
CA ALA A 169 -14.36 23.10 -7.54
C ALA A 169 -15.25 24.12 -6.81
N PRO A 170 -14.73 25.31 -6.48
CA PRO A 170 -15.57 26.42 -6.02
C PRO A 170 -16.69 26.73 -7.02
N SER A 171 -17.90 27.01 -6.51
CA SER A 171 -19.07 27.37 -7.29
C SER A 171 -19.32 28.88 -7.18
N PHE A 172 -19.90 29.47 -8.22
CA PHE A 172 -20.43 30.83 -8.21
C PHE A 172 -21.93 30.87 -7.84
N GLU A 173 -22.53 29.74 -7.48
CA GLU A 173 -23.87 29.69 -6.93
C GLU A 173 -23.88 30.21 -5.49
N GLU A 174 -24.94 30.89 -5.08
CA GLU A 174 -25.01 31.56 -3.78
C GLU A 174 -24.96 30.60 -2.60
N THR A 175 -25.45 29.38 -2.77
CA THR A 175 -25.46 28.34 -1.75
C THR A 175 -25.05 27.01 -2.39
N ASP A 176 -23.87 26.53 -2.06
CA ASP A 176 -23.36 25.21 -2.47
C ASP A 176 -22.49 24.65 -1.38
N GLY A 177 -23.02 23.70 -0.63
CA GLY A 177 -22.30 23.08 0.46
C GLY A 177 -23.01 21.92 1.10
N PHE A 178 -22.34 21.31 2.08
CA PHE A 178 -22.93 20.27 2.92
C PHE A 178 -22.29 20.23 4.31
N VAL A 179 -23.03 19.68 5.26
CA VAL A 179 -22.51 19.22 6.55
C VAL A 179 -22.92 17.76 6.72
N GLU A 180 -22.00 16.91 7.14
CA GLU A 180 -22.23 15.50 7.35
C GLU A 180 -21.73 15.07 8.74
N VAL A 181 -22.55 14.30 9.46
CA VAL A 181 -22.23 13.62 10.71
C VAL A 181 -22.39 12.14 10.50
N LEU A 182 -21.35 11.36 10.78
CA LEU A 182 -21.38 9.91 10.76
C LEU A 182 -21.03 9.40 12.14
N ALA A 183 -21.85 8.51 12.70
CA ALA A 183 -21.62 7.85 13.98
C ALA A 183 -21.83 6.34 13.83
N GLY A 184 -21.01 5.55 14.55
CA GLY A 184 -21.06 4.08 14.48
C GLY A 184 -20.57 3.41 15.77
N ASN A 185 -20.43 2.08 15.70
CA ASN A 185 -19.80 1.33 16.77
C ASN A 185 -18.30 1.72 16.91
N ASP A 186 -17.64 1.21 17.95
CA ASP A 186 -16.24 1.52 18.29
C ASP A 186 -16.00 3.04 18.45
N GLU A 187 -16.99 3.72 19.04
CA GLU A 187 -16.98 5.19 19.24
C GLU A 187 -16.70 6.00 17.96
N LEU A 188 -17.03 5.43 16.80
CA LEU A 188 -16.83 6.11 15.53
C LEU A 188 -17.68 7.38 15.46
N LEU A 189 -17.00 8.52 15.32
CA LEU A 189 -17.60 9.81 15.05
C LEU A 189 -16.79 10.52 13.97
N ARG A 190 -17.45 10.87 12.85
CA ARG A 190 -16.87 11.67 11.78
C ARG A 190 -17.74 12.87 11.51
N LEU A 191 -17.12 14.04 11.50
CA LEU A 191 -17.72 15.29 11.06
C LEU A 191 -17.04 15.70 9.76
N SER A 192 -17.80 16.02 8.73
CA SER A 192 -17.25 16.54 7.48
C SER A 192 -18.18 17.61 6.89
N GLY A 193 -17.59 18.47 6.06
CA GLY A 193 -18.38 19.52 5.42
C GLY A 193 -17.61 20.26 4.35
N ALA A 194 -18.36 20.96 3.51
CA ALA A 194 -17.83 21.84 2.49
C ALA A 194 -18.80 23.00 2.26
N ALA A 195 -18.25 24.16 1.88
CA ALA A 195 -19.07 25.30 1.48
C ALA A 195 -18.33 26.16 0.44
N SER A 196 -19.04 26.60 -0.60
CA SER A 196 -18.60 27.59 -1.55
C SER A 196 -19.07 28.99 -1.12
N PHE A 197 -18.24 29.97 -1.40
CA PHE A 197 -18.51 31.39 -1.13
C PHE A 197 -18.17 32.22 -2.36
N VAL A 198 -19.12 33.00 -2.85
CA VAL A 198 -18.88 34.01 -3.90
C VAL A 198 -18.20 35.22 -3.24
N VAL A 199 -16.98 35.52 -3.65
CA VAL A 199 -16.19 36.64 -3.13
C VAL A 199 -16.37 37.88 -4.03
N LEU A 200 -16.38 37.64 -5.34
CA LEU A 200 -16.71 38.65 -6.38
C LEU A 200 -17.58 37.93 -7.42
N ASP A 201 -18.73 38.46 -7.70
CA ASP A 201 -19.71 37.85 -8.60
C ASP A 201 -19.07 37.49 -9.95
N ASP A 202 -19.26 36.24 -10.37
CA ASP A 202 -18.75 35.62 -11.60
C ASP A 202 -17.22 35.69 -11.80
N ILE A 203 -16.45 36.24 -10.82
CA ILE A 203 -15.00 36.48 -10.96
C ILE A 203 -14.18 35.66 -9.97
N LEU A 204 -14.56 35.64 -8.69
CA LEU A 204 -13.81 34.99 -7.63
C LEU A 204 -14.74 34.23 -6.69
N ALA A 205 -14.60 32.93 -6.67
CA ALA A 205 -15.24 32.07 -5.71
C ALA A 205 -14.20 31.35 -4.83
N MET A 206 -14.59 31.00 -3.60
CA MET A 206 -13.79 30.25 -2.64
C MET A 206 -14.59 29.03 -2.18
N ARG A 207 -13.91 27.90 -1.97
CA ARG A 207 -14.50 26.72 -1.34
C ARG A 207 -13.61 26.25 -0.20
N ILE A 208 -14.24 25.97 0.94
CA ILE A 208 -13.58 25.38 2.10
C ILE A 208 -14.21 24.01 2.32
N SER A 209 -13.40 22.98 2.48
CA SER A 209 -13.85 21.63 2.83
C SER A 209 -12.94 21.02 3.88
N GLY A 210 -13.47 20.07 4.67
CA GLY A 210 -12.67 19.41 5.68
C GLY A 210 -13.43 18.35 6.43
N PHE A 211 -12.70 17.60 7.25
CA PHE A 211 -13.26 16.57 8.13
C PHE A 211 -12.42 16.40 9.39
N SER A 212 -13.03 15.82 10.40
CA SER A 212 -12.39 15.20 11.56
C SER A 212 -13.05 13.86 11.82
N SER A 213 -12.23 12.82 12.01
CA SER A 213 -12.69 11.43 12.22
C SER A 213 -11.98 10.83 13.41
N ARG A 214 -12.75 10.23 14.31
CA ARG A 214 -12.26 9.52 15.47
C ARG A 214 -13.00 8.20 15.63
N ALA A 215 -12.29 7.12 15.94
CA ALA A 215 -12.85 5.83 16.33
C ALA A 215 -11.86 5.10 17.25
N GLU A 216 -12.35 4.27 18.16
CA GLU A 216 -11.50 3.31 18.85
C GLU A 216 -11.13 2.15 17.92
N GLY A 217 -10.02 1.46 18.25
CA GLY A 217 -9.57 0.30 17.49
C GLY A 217 -10.35 -0.97 17.88
N PHE A 218 -10.22 -1.98 17.03
CA PHE A 218 -10.91 -3.25 17.22
C PHE A 218 -9.97 -4.40 17.70
N ILE A 219 -8.67 -4.13 17.85
CA ILE A 219 -7.71 -5.09 18.41
C ILE A 219 -7.34 -4.63 19.80
N GLU A 220 -7.51 -5.50 20.79
CA GLU A 220 -7.14 -5.26 22.17
C GLU A 220 -5.67 -5.64 22.41
N ASP A 221 -4.85 -4.71 22.86
CA ASP A 221 -3.54 -4.97 23.42
C ASP A 221 -3.68 -5.15 24.94
N THR A 222 -3.56 -6.40 25.38
CA THR A 222 -3.80 -6.77 26.78
C THR A 222 -2.70 -6.32 27.73
N HIS A 223 -1.50 -6.00 27.22
CA HIS A 223 -0.40 -5.46 28.04
C HIS A 223 -0.63 -3.99 28.39
N SER A 224 -0.92 -3.16 27.39
CA SER A 224 -1.15 -1.72 27.59
C SER A 224 -2.61 -1.38 27.95
N GLY A 225 -3.56 -2.29 27.73
CA GLY A 225 -4.99 -2.05 27.86
C GLY A 225 -5.57 -1.08 26.83
N LYS A 226 -4.84 -0.83 25.73
CA LYS A 226 -5.27 0.04 24.63
C LYS A 226 -5.82 -0.78 23.47
N THR A 227 -6.64 -0.13 22.64
CA THR A 227 -7.09 -0.70 21.38
C THR A 227 -6.21 -0.21 20.21
N LEU A 228 -5.87 -1.12 19.28
CA LEU A 228 -5.08 -0.84 18.08
C LEU A 228 -5.99 -0.75 16.85
N ASN A 229 -5.50 -0.12 15.78
CA ASN A 229 -6.22 0.20 14.54
C ASN A 229 -7.34 1.22 14.79
N ASN A 230 -7.14 2.14 15.72
CA ASN A 230 -8.01 3.28 15.94
C ASN A 230 -7.90 4.28 14.77
N LYS A 231 -8.86 5.18 14.67
CA LYS A 231 -8.79 6.32 13.75
C LYS A 231 -8.75 7.63 14.55
N ASN A 232 -7.81 8.50 14.18
CA ASN A 232 -7.72 9.86 14.70
C ASN A 232 -7.04 10.72 13.65
N ARG A 233 -7.86 11.32 12.77
CA ARG A 233 -7.37 12.06 11.62
C ARG A 233 -8.24 13.25 11.28
N SER A 234 -7.63 14.30 10.76
CA SER A 234 -8.32 15.49 10.30
C SER A 234 -7.66 16.11 9.07
N ALA A 235 -8.44 16.78 8.25
CA ALA A 235 -7.91 17.56 7.14
C ALA A 235 -8.79 18.77 6.81
N VAL A 236 -8.15 19.79 6.24
CA VAL A 236 -8.81 20.97 5.69
C VAL A 236 -8.23 21.30 4.32
N LYS A 237 -9.08 21.72 3.40
CA LYS A 237 -8.72 22.17 2.06
C LYS A 237 -9.43 23.50 1.78
N VAL A 238 -8.68 24.47 1.27
CA VAL A 238 -9.19 25.77 0.84
C VAL A 238 -8.85 25.94 -0.62
N GLN A 239 -9.84 26.35 -1.41
CA GLN A 239 -9.70 26.53 -2.84
C GLN A 239 -10.19 27.92 -3.24
N TRP A 240 -9.50 28.54 -4.18
CA TRP A 240 -9.91 29.79 -4.83
C TRP A 240 -10.00 29.53 -6.33
N LEU A 241 -11.08 29.98 -6.92
CA LEU A 241 -11.31 29.98 -8.37
C LEU A 241 -11.47 31.44 -8.85
N TYR A 242 -10.51 31.89 -9.64
CA TYR A 242 -10.50 33.22 -10.23
C TYR A 242 -10.70 33.12 -11.74
N THR A 243 -11.83 33.66 -12.23
CA THR A 243 -12.25 33.63 -13.65
C THR A 243 -12.58 35.04 -14.15
N PRO A 244 -11.54 35.87 -14.37
CA PRO A 244 -11.78 37.27 -14.78
C PRO A 244 -12.36 37.39 -16.18
N SER A 245 -12.37 36.29 -16.97
CA SER A 245 -12.94 36.24 -18.31
C SER A 245 -13.19 34.76 -18.70
N ASP A 246 -13.99 34.55 -19.75
CA ASP A 246 -14.27 33.21 -20.33
C ASP A 246 -13.03 32.52 -20.91
N THR A 247 -11.89 33.21 -20.99
CA THR A 247 -10.66 32.72 -21.58
C THR A 247 -9.55 32.46 -20.56
N LEU A 248 -9.74 32.87 -19.31
CA LEU A 248 -8.74 32.74 -18.24
C LEU A 248 -9.39 32.19 -16.97
N SER A 249 -8.85 31.12 -16.45
CA SER A 249 -9.22 30.55 -15.15
C SER A 249 -7.96 30.22 -14.36
N LEU A 250 -7.92 30.61 -13.09
CA LEU A 250 -6.88 30.25 -12.13
C LEU A 250 -7.53 29.59 -10.90
N ARG A 251 -7.22 28.33 -10.66
CA ARG A 251 -7.62 27.62 -9.44
C ARG A 251 -6.40 27.43 -8.55
N VAL A 252 -6.47 27.91 -7.32
CA VAL A 252 -5.46 27.68 -6.28
C VAL A 252 -6.04 26.78 -5.22
N VAL A 253 -5.30 25.76 -4.81
CA VAL A 253 -5.69 24.81 -3.77
C VAL A 253 -4.61 24.77 -2.71
N ALA A 254 -4.98 24.97 -1.46
CA ALA A 254 -4.11 24.76 -0.30
C ALA A 254 -4.76 23.73 0.62
N ASP A 255 -3.98 22.76 1.08
CA ASP A 255 -4.47 21.68 1.93
C ASP A 255 -3.49 21.37 3.07
N TYR A 256 -4.06 20.91 4.18
CA TYR A 256 -3.36 20.40 5.35
C TYR A 256 -4.14 19.24 5.93
N GLY A 257 -3.45 18.16 6.26
CA GLY A 257 -4.02 17.01 6.95
C GLY A 257 -3.05 16.41 7.94
N GLU A 258 -3.58 15.77 8.97
CA GLU A 258 -2.82 15.10 10.03
C GLU A 258 -3.53 13.84 10.50
N LEU A 259 -2.74 12.90 11.00
CA LEU A 259 -3.22 11.74 11.74
C LEU A 259 -2.26 11.39 12.89
N ASP A 260 -2.82 10.78 13.97
CA ASP A 260 -2.10 10.23 15.12
C ASP A 260 -2.84 8.96 15.58
N GLU A 261 -2.38 7.80 15.11
CA GLU A 261 -3.09 6.53 15.25
C GLU A 261 -2.22 5.45 15.89
N ARG A 262 -2.84 4.56 16.64
CA ARG A 262 -2.22 3.33 17.16
C ARG A 262 -2.37 2.24 16.09
N CYS A 263 -1.43 2.16 15.20
CA CYS A 263 -1.49 1.30 14.02
C CYS A 263 -0.09 0.75 13.66
N CYS A 264 -0.01 -0.46 13.17
CA CYS A 264 -1.09 -1.38 12.84
C CYS A 264 -0.92 -2.66 13.65
N GLY A 265 -2.00 -3.10 14.26
CA GLY A 265 -2.01 -4.33 15.04
C GLY A 265 -1.91 -5.57 14.14
N ALA A 266 -0.82 -6.32 14.28
CA ALA A 266 -0.66 -7.64 13.71
C ALA A 266 -0.90 -8.71 14.79
N LEU A 267 -1.48 -9.84 14.38
CA LEU A 267 -1.83 -10.94 15.25
C LEU A 267 -1.12 -12.23 14.85
N THR A 268 -0.92 -13.16 15.76
CA THR A 268 -0.22 -14.42 15.49
C THR A 268 -1.03 -15.31 14.55
N TRP A 269 -0.55 -15.42 13.30
CA TRP A 269 -1.09 -16.35 12.31
C TRP A 269 -0.50 -17.75 12.42
N GLN A 270 0.79 -17.86 12.77
CA GLN A 270 1.49 -19.11 13.04
C GLN A 270 2.46 -18.91 14.20
N SER A 271 2.32 -19.70 15.26
CA SER A 271 3.25 -19.72 16.41
C SER A 271 4.41 -20.68 16.14
N ASN A 272 5.53 -20.51 16.84
CA ASN A 272 6.72 -21.33 16.71
C ASN A 272 7.12 -22.07 18.00
N LEU A 273 6.14 -22.52 18.79
CA LEU A 273 6.39 -23.26 20.05
C LEU A 273 7.34 -24.44 19.87
N GLN A 274 7.24 -25.17 18.77
CA GLN A 274 8.09 -26.33 18.44
C GLN A 274 8.42 -26.34 16.95
N ALA A 275 9.63 -26.77 16.63
CA ALA A 275 10.02 -27.08 15.25
C ALA A 275 9.61 -28.55 14.94
N ASN A 276 8.55 -28.75 14.18
CA ASN A 276 8.01 -30.08 13.89
C ASN A 276 8.98 -30.98 13.11
N GLY A 277 9.89 -30.43 12.34
CA GLY A 277 10.91 -31.16 11.59
C GLY A 277 12.17 -31.50 12.38
N VAL A 278 12.37 -30.93 13.56
CA VAL A 278 13.59 -31.09 14.36
C VAL A 278 13.26 -31.51 15.79
N PRO A 279 13.39 -32.81 16.14
CA PRO A 279 13.12 -33.29 17.50
C PRO A 279 13.97 -32.56 18.55
N GLY A 280 13.31 -32.07 19.61
CA GLY A 280 13.98 -31.41 20.74
C GLY A 280 14.37 -29.94 20.50
N LYS A 281 14.07 -29.37 19.32
CA LYS A 281 14.27 -27.95 19.06
C LYS A 281 12.99 -27.19 19.42
N PHE A 282 13.07 -26.30 20.41
CA PHE A 282 11.99 -25.41 20.80
C PHE A 282 12.10 -24.11 20.02
N GLY A 283 10.97 -23.50 19.71
CA GLY A 283 10.91 -22.19 19.11
C GLY A 283 11.02 -21.05 20.12
N THR A 284 11.12 -19.83 19.63
CA THR A 284 11.24 -18.62 20.46
C THR A 284 9.99 -18.37 21.31
N ASP A 285 8.79 -18.75 20.84
CA ASP A 285 7.57 -18.63 21.64
C ASP A 285 7.67 -19.44 22.95
N ALA A 286 8.26 -20.65 22.94
CA ALA A 286 8.47 -21.45 24.14
C ALA A 286 9.49 -20.79 25.08
N LEU A 287 10.52 -20.16 24.54
CA LEU A 287 11.51 -19.40 25.30
C LEU A 287 10.87 -18.18 25.96
N LEU A 288 10.11 -17.40 25.23
CA LEU A 288 9.49 -16.18 25.72
C LEU A 288 8.41 -16.45 26.79
N GLN A 289 7.69 -17.57 26.71
CA GLN A 289 6.73 -17.98 27.74
C GLN A 289 7.38 -18.43 29.04
N ALA A 290 8.66 -18.83 28.99
CA ALA A 290 9.41 -19.28 30.16
C ALA A 290 10.08 -18.12 30.93
N PRO A 291 10.45 -18.31 32.24
CA PRO A 291 11.29 -17.35 32.92
C PRO A 291 12.64 -17.14 32.22
N PRO A 292 13.20 -15.92 32.20
CA PRO A 292 12.77 -14.74 32.96
C PRO A 292 11.64 -13.94 32.33
N PHE A 293 11.29 -14.15 31.06
CA PHE A 293 10.39 -13.30 30.27
C PHE A 293 8.93 -13.42 30.71
N ASN A 294 8.41 -14.66 30.84
CA ASN A 294 7.01 -14.97 31.18
C ASN A 294 6.00 -14.20 30.26
N ALA A 295 6.34 -14.06 29.00
CA ALA A 295 5.55 -13.30 28.03
C ALA A 295 4.18 -13.93 27.75
N THR A 296 3.18 -13.10 27.58
CA THR A 296 1.83 -13.49 27.16
C THR A 296 1.78 -13.57 25.64
N LEU A 297 1.74 -14.80 25.13
CA LEU A 297 1.70 -15.03 23.68
C LEU A 297 0.38 -15.65 23.28
N TYR A 298 -0.19 -15.16 22.19
CA TYR A 298 -1.39 -15.67 21.58
C TYR A 298 -1.06 -16.60 20.41
N SER A 299 -1.97 -17.56 20.14
CA SER A 299 -1.85 -18.51 19.04
C SER A 299 -2.82 -18.16 17.91
N ARG A 300 -2.78 -18.94 16.82
CA ARG A 300 -3.73 -18.82 15.73
C ARG A 300 -5.20 -18.93 16.16
N ASP A 301 -5.50 -19.72 17.21
CA ASP A 301 -6.87 -19.87 17.73
C ASP A 301 -7.43 -18.56 18.31
N ASN A 302 -6.54 -17.61 18.64
CA ASN A 302 -6.89 -16.29 19.13
C ASN A 302 -6.94 -15.21 18.04
N PHE A 303 -6.58 -15.54 16.80
CA PHE A 303 -6.43 -14.56 15.73
C PHE A 303 -7.69 -13.71 15.51
N PHE A 304 -8.85 -14.34 15.46
CA PHE A 304 -10.13 -13.66 15.29
C PHE A 304 -10.82 -13.28 16.62
N GLN A 305 -10.09 -13.42 17.74
CA GLN A 305 -10.49 -12.78 19.01
C GLN A 305 -9.98 -11.33 19.10
N TYR A 306 -9.16 -10.92 18.12
CA TYR A 306 -8.62 -9.57 17.98
C TYR A 306 -7.83 -9.14 19.24
N THR A 307 -6.99 -10.03 19.77
CA THR A 307 -6.18 -9.78 20.97
C THR A 307 -4.70 -9.97 20.69
N THR A 308 -3.87 -9.11 21.27
CA THR A 308 -2.42 -9.17 21.25
C THR A 308 -1.85 -8.73 22.58
N SER A 309 -0.53 -8.86 22.79
CA SER A 309 0.19 -8.37 23.96
C SER A 309 1.54 -7.85 23.48
N LEU A 310 1.76 -6.55 23.57
CA LEU A 310 2.92 -5.87 23.00
C LEU A 310 3.64 -5.06 24.05
N SER A 311 4.98 -5.11 24.06
CA SER A 311 5.82 -4.30 24.93
C SER A 311 5.76 -2.81 24.57
N GLN A 312 5.58 -2.53 23.28
CA GLN A 312 5.49 -1.18 22.72
C GLN A 312 4.21 -1.01 21.91
N VAL A 313 3.41 0.01 22.24
CA VAL A 313 2.19 0.33 21.47
C VAL A 313 2.57 0.88 20.10
N PRO A 314 2.21 0.21 18.98
CA PRO A 314 2.46 0.71 17.64
C PRO A 314 1.83 2.08 17.45
N THR A 315 2.59 3.03 16.91
CA THR A 315 2.13 4.42 16.75
C THR A 315 2.49 4.91 15.36
N SER A 316 1.56 5.56 14.69
CA SER A 316 1.77 6.25 13.41
C SER A 316 1.30 7.68 13.52
N LYS A 317 2.18 8.63 13.21
CA LYS A 317 1.86 10.05 13.08
C LYS A 317 2.26 10.53 11.70
N MET A 318 1.41 11.35 11.09
CA MET A 318 1.68 11.87 9.76
C MET A 318 1.08 13.27 9.60
N THR A 319 1.79 14.15 8.89
CA THR A 319 1.24 15.37 8.32
C THR A 319 1.50 15.42 6.81
N ASP A 320 0.49 15.80 6.03
CA ASP A 320 0.59 16.08 4.60
C ASP A 320 0.00 17.45 4.31
N LYS A 321 0.76 18.32 3.62
CA LYS A 321 0.36 19.70 3.33
C LYS A 321 0.90 20.16 2.00
N GLY A 322 0.21 21.12 1.39
CA GLY A 322 0.73 21.71 0.19
C GLY A 322 -0.14 22.81 -0.40
N ILE A 323 0.40 23.35 -1.48
CA ILE A 323 -0.29 24.35 -2.30
C ILE A 323 -0.08 24.03 -3.77
N SER A 324 -1.13 24.20 -4.55
CA SER A 324 -1.05 24.08 -6.02
C SER A 324 -1.83 25.19 -6.70
N ALA A 325 -1.41 25.52 -7.92
CA ALA A 325 -2.06 26.50 -8.77
C ALA A 325 -2.22 25.93 -10.18
N GLN A 326 -3.45 25.84 -10.66
CA GLN A 326 -3.77 25.49 -12.04
C GLN A 326 -4.25 26.73 -12.78
N LEU A 327 -3.56 27.06 -13.87
CA LEU A 327 -3.89 28.15 -14.76
C LEU A 327 -4.34 27.58 -16.10
N ASP A 328 -5.56 27.90 -16.52
CA ASP A 328 -6.16 27.54 -17.80
C ASP A 328 -6.33 28.78 -18.67
N ILE A 329 -5.76 28.77 -19.89
CA ILE A 329 -5.86 29.87 -20.85
C ILE A 329 -6.42 29.34 -22.17
N LYS A 330 -7.52 29.89 -22.62
CA LYS A 330 -8.09 29.62 -23.95
C LYS A 330 -7.69 30.76 -24.90
N PHE A 331 -6.72 30.50 -25.80
CA PHE A 331 -6.31 31.49 -26.80
C PHE A 331 -7.34 31.67 -27.92
N ASN A 332 -7.96 30.56 -28.32
CA ASN A 332 -9.04 30.49 -29.32
C ASN A 332 -9.72 29.12 -29.25
N ASP A 333 -10.62 28.81 -30.21
CA ASP A 333 -11.35 27.53 -30.25
C ASP A 333 -10.45 26.34 -30.64
N VAL A 334 -9.22 26.58 -31.06
CA VAL A 334 -8.24 25.57 -31.52
C VAL A 334 -7.15 25.33 -30.46
N TRP A 335 -6.69 26.35 -29.78
CA TRP A 335 -5.57 26.31 -28.85
C TRP A 335 -5.94 26.74 -27.46
N SER A 336 -5.57 25.94 -26.47
CA SER A 336 -5.57 26.31 -25.06
C SER A 336 -4.29 25.83 -24.36
N LEU A 337 -3.97 26.42 -23.23
CA LEU A 337 -2.84 26.10 -22.37
C LEU A 337 -3.34 25.78 -20.97
N VAL A 338 -2.74 24.76 -20.35
CA VAL A 338 -2.90 24.43 -18.94
C VAL A 338 -1.52 24.42 -18.29
N SER A 339 -1.37 25.13 -17.17
CA SER A 339 -0.16 25.11 -16.34
C SER A 339 -0.52 24.72 -14.91
N ILE A 340 0.15 23.71 -14.35
CA ILE A 340 -0.03 23.26 -12.97
C ILE A 340 1.30 23.35 -12.26
N SER A 341 1.38 24.18 -11.21
CA SER A 341 2.51 24.30 -10.30
C SER A 341 2.10 23.79 -8.93
N ALA A 342 2.90 22.99 -8.26
CA ALA A 342 2.59 22.51 -6.93
C ALA A 342 3.84 22.37 -6.06
N PHE A 343 3.67 22.67 -4.76
CA PHE A 343 4.60 22.36 -3.69
C PHE A 343 3.92 21.46 -2.67
N ARG A 344 4.61 20.42 -2.23
CA ARG A 344 4.12 19.45 -1.22
C ARG A 344 5.17 19.24 -0.15
N ALA A 345 4.71 19.03 1.08
CA ALA A 345 5.54 18.58 2.20
C ALA A 345 4.80 17.49 2.99
N PHE A 346 5.54 16.49 3.39
CA PHE A 346 5.08 15.32 4.13
C PHE A 346 6.06 15.05 5.26
N ASP A 347 5.53 14.78 6.45
CA ASP A 347 6.31 14.37 7.62
C ASP A 347 5.61 13.16 8.25
N SER A 348 6.37 12.12 8.62
CA SER A 348 5.84 10.94 9.33
C SER A 348 6.76 10.47 10.43
N PHE A 349 6.15 9.87 11.47
CA PHE A 349 6.85 9.21 12.57
C PHE A 349 6.10 7.95 12.97
N ASP A 350 6.76 6.80 12.86
CA ASP A 350 6.22 5.50 13.20
C ASP A 350 7.02 4.82 14.30
N ILE A 351 6.35 4.16 15.24
CA ILE A 351 6.93 3.25 16.22
C ILE A 351 6.33 1.87 16.01
N ILE A 352 7.17 0.85 15.94
CA ILE A 352 6.79 -0.53 15.68
C ILE A 352 7.39 -1.42 16.77
N ASP A 353 6.56 -2.24 17.43
CA ASP A 353 7.02 -3.37 18.20
C ASP A 353 7.51 -4.45 17.22
N SER A 354 8.83 -4.64 17.15
CA SER A 354 9.43 -5.47 16.09
C SER A 354 9.52 -6.94 16.45
N ASP A 355 9.31 -7.32 17.70
CA ASP A 355 9.28 -8.72 18.12
C ASP A 355 7.84 -9.24 18.35
N PHE A 356 6.84 -8.35 18.34
CA PHE A 356 5.41 -8.67 18.47
C PHE A 356 5.09 -9.51 19.71
N SER A 357 5.66 -9.12 20.85
CA SER A 357 5.43 -9.73 22.16
C SER A 357 5.45 -8.69 23.26
N ASP A 358 5.04 -9.06 24.48
CA ASP A 358 5.17 -8.20 25.67
C ASP A 358 6.52 -8.39 26.39
N ALA A 359 7.44 -9.21 25.86
CA ALA A 359 8.85 -9.17 26.21
C ALA A 359 9.50 -7.97 25.54
N ASN A 360 10.29 -7.19 26.28
CA ASN A 360 10.87 -5.96 25.79
C ASN A 360 12.17 -6.23 25.02
N LEU A 361 12.05 -6.72 23.73
CA LEU A 361 13.19 -7.16 22.93
C LEU A 361 13.63 -6.12 21.89
N LEU A 362 12.76 -5.77 20.96
CA LEU A 362 13.10 -4.96 19.77
C LEU A 362 12.03 -3.93 19.45
N THR A 363 12.47 -2.70 19.23
CA THR A 363 11.62 -1.62 18.74
C THR A 363 12.24 -1.01 17.49
N ALA A 364 11.42 -0.71 16.48
CA ALA A 364 11.82 0.08 15.34
C ALA A 364 11.09 1.42 15.32
N GLU A 365 11.84 2.48 14.99
CA GLU A 365 11.33 3.83 14.79
C GLU A 365 11.70 4.30 13.40
N ASN A 366 10.75 4.91 12.69
CA ASN A 366 10.96 5.49 11.36
C ASN A 366 10.49 6.93 11.40
N ASP A 367 11.37 7.87 11.04
CA ASP A 367 11.05 9.29 10.83
C ASP A 367 11.34 9.60 9.35
N ALA A 368 10.35 10.10 8.61
CA ALA A 368 10.55 10.45 7.21
C ALA A 368 9.98 11.83 6.91
N ARG A 369 10.77 12.64 6.20
CA ARG A 369 10.40 13.99 5.75
C ARG A 369 10.63 14.09 4.26
N GLN A 370 9.64 14.63 3.57
CA GLN A 370 9.71 14.80 2.13
C GLN A 370 9.20 16.18 1.74
N GLN A 371 9.91 16.81 0.81
CA GLN A 371 9.47 18.03 0.15
C GLN A 371 9.59 17.85 -1.35
N SER A 372 8.61 18.33 -2.10
CA SER A 372 8.65 18.24 -3.56
C SER A 372 8.02 19.46 -4.22
N PHE A 373 8.54 19.79 -5.40
CA PHE A 373 7.96 20.77 -6.31
C PHE A 373 7.73 20.13 -7.68
N SER A 374 6.62 20.46 -8.29
CA SER A 374 6.30 20.02 -9.66
C SER A 374 5.73 21.15 -10.51
N GLN A 375 6.08 21.13 -11.79
CA GLN A 375 5.56 22.03 -12.81
C GLN A 375 5.17 21.25 -14.04
N GLU A 376 3.91 21.31 -14.44
CA GLU A 376 3.42 20.76 -15.71
C GLU A 376 2.87 21.88 -16.57
N ILE A 377 3.23 21.89 -17.86
CA ILE A 377 2.70 22.82 -18.86
C ILE A 377 2.20 21.99 -20.02
N ARG A 378 0.95 22.21 -20.44
CA ARG A 378 0.31 21.50 -21.55
C ARG A 378 -0.33 22.48 -22.53
N ALA A 379 0.02 22.37 -23.79
CA ALA A 379 -0.71 23.02 -24.87
C ALA A 379 -1.69 22.01 -25.50
N HIS A 380 -2.94 22.35 -25.56
CA HIS A 380 -3.99 21.55 -26.18
C HIS A 380 -4.33 22.12 -27.56
N TYR A 381 -4.36 21.25 -28.54
CA TYR A 381 -4.79 21.53 -29.90
C TYR A 381 -6.07 20.75 -30.25
N LYS A 382 -7.08 21.41 -30.80
CA LYS A 382 -8.36 20.80 -31.18
C LYS A 382 -8.79 21.25 -32.54
N SER A 383 -8.94 20.29 -33.45
CA SER A 383 -9.53 20.50 -34.79
C SER A 383 -10.59 19.44 -35.09
N LYS A 384 -11.22 19.53 -36.26
CA LYS A 384 -12.21 18.52 -36.68
C LYS A 384 -11.62 17.13 -36.87
N SER A 385 -10.35 17.03 -37.25
CA SER A 385 -9.67 15.76 -37.58
C SER A 385 -8.69 15.28 -36.51
N MET A 386 -8.28 16.15 -35.60
CA MET A 386 -7.24 15.83 -34.60
C MET A 386 -7.45 16.58 -33.32
N ARG A 387 -7.21 15.89 -32.19
CA ARG A 387 -6.94 16.48 -30.88
C ARG A 387 -5.52 16.11 -30.47
N ALA A 388 -4.75 17.07 -29.98
CA ALA A 388 -3.39 16.79 -29.52
C ALA A 388 -3.06 17.54 -28.23
N ILE A 389 -2.19 16.94 -27.44
CA ILE A 389 -1.59 17.51 -26.24
C ILE A 389 -0.06 17.50 -26.45
N PHE A 390 0.59 18.62 -26.19
CA PHE A 390 2.03 18.78 -26.12
C PHE A 390 2.36 19.27 -24.72
N GLY A 391 3.24 18.60 -24.00
CA GLY A 391 3.51 18.96 -22.62
C GLY A 391 4.98 18.83 -22.23
N SER A 392 5.32 19.58 -21.19
CA SER A 392 6.56 19.46 -20.44
C SER A 392 6.24 19.25 -18.96
N TYR A 393 7.11 18.52 -18.26
CA TYR A 393 6.99 18.25 -16.84
C TYR A 393 8.36 18.37 -16.18
N TYR A 394 8.41 19.05 -15.06
CA TYR A 394 9.55 19.12 -14.16
C TYR A 394 9.11 18.69 -12.76
N PHE A 395 9.96 17.94 -12.08
CA PHE A 395 9.73 17.48 -10.71
C PHE A 395 11.05 17.43 -9.98
N THR A 396 11.07 17.96 -8.76
CA THR A 396 12.20 17.83 -7.83
C THR A 396 11.69 17.40 -6.45
N GLN A 397 12.47 16.62 -5.73
CA GLN A 397 12.13 16.10 -4.42
C GLN A 397 13.36 15.90 -3.56
N ASN A 398 13.24 16.27 -2.28
CA ASN A 398 14.17 15.88 -1.23
C ASN A 398 13.45 14.93 -0.28
N LEU A 399 14.13 13.88 0.16
CA LEU A 399 13.66 12.88 1.10
C LEU A 399 14.71 12.65 2.15
N ASP A 400 14.36 12.89 3.41
CA ASP A 400 15.14 12.52 4.60
C ASP A 400 14.44 11.36 5.28
N VAL A 401 15.17 10.31 5.64
CA VAL A 401 14.63 9.15 6.36
C VAL A 401 15.61 8.73 7.44
N ASP A 402 15.11 8.61 8.67
CA ASP A 402 15.84 8.06 9.81
C ASP A 402 15.16 6.77 10.27
N PHE A 403 15.93 5.68 10.30
CA PHE A 403 15.51 4.39 10.85
C PHE A 403 16.33 4.05 12.07
N ASN A 404 15.68 3.81 13.21
CA ASN A 404 16.30 3.35 14.42
C ASN A 404 15.77 1.96 14.78
N THR A 405 16.67 1.00 14.99
CA THR A 405 16.32 -0.29 15.60
C THR A 405 17.00 -0.36 16.96
N THR A 406 16.21 -0.52 18.01
CA THR A 406 16.69 -0.53 19.37
C THR A 406 16.50 -1.92 19.98
N THR A 407 17.60 -2.53 20.45
CA THR A 407 17.51 -3.67 21.34
C THR A 407 17.13 -3.19 22.74
N GLN A 408 16.07 -3.76 23.29
CA GLN A 408 15.49 -3.32 24.55
C GLN A 408 16.05 -4.12 25.75
N GLU A 409 15.46 -3.91 26.93
CA GLU A 409 15.98 -4.42 28.22
C GLU A 409 16.16 -5.94 28.26
N ASP A 410 15.25 -6.71 27.69
CA ASP A 410 15.25 -8.17 27.74
C ASP A 410 16.13 -8.82 26.63
N PHE A 411 16.60 -8.04 25.66
CA PHE A 411 17.27 -8.56 24.46
C PHE A 411 18.52 -9.38 24.78
N SER A 412 19.40 -8.87 25.65
CA SER A 412 20.64 -9.58 26.01
C SER A 412 20.37 -10.95 26.61
N SER A 413 19.39 -11.05 27.51
CA SER A 413 18.98 -12.32 28.11
C SER A 413 18.37 -13.27 27.06
N PHE A 414 17.49 -12.76 26.23
CA PHE A 414 16.87 -13.52 25.14
C PHE A 414 17.94 -14.07 24.17
N PHE A 415 18.81 -13.21 23.68
CA PHE A 415 19.83 -13.59 22.70
C PHE A 415 20.84 -14.61 23.27
N THR A 416 21.24 -14.44 24.54
CA THR A 416 22.14 -15.37 25.23
C THR A 416 21.58 -16.78 25.29
N ILE A 417 20.26 -16.92 25.51
CA ILE A 417 19.62 -18.24 25.55
C ILE A 417 19.37 -18.77 24.13
N ALA A 418 18.93 -17.90 23.19
CA ALA A 418 18.65 -18.29 21.82
C ALA A 418 19.92 -18.70 21.05
N ALA A 419 21.06 -18.08 21.37
CA ALA A 419 22.39 -18.36 20.77
C ALA A 419 23.31 -19.16 21.70
N ALA A 420 22.73 -20.07 22.47
CA ALA A 420 23.49 -20.87 23.46
C ALA A 420 24.64 -21.69 22.89
N ASP A 421 24.65 -21.99 21.60
CA ASP A 421 25.72 -22.63 20.86
C ASP A 421 26.99 -21.77 20.72
N LEU A 422 26.90 -20.45 20.93
CA LEU A 422 28.03 -19.52 20.99
C LEU A 422 28.69 -19.44 22.38
N LEU A 423 27.99 -19.81 23.46
CA LEU A 423 28.46 -19.69 24.83
C LEU A 423 29.75 -20.48 25.10
N PRO A 424 29.95 -21.72 24.59
CA PRO A 424 31.19 -22.46 24.84
C PRO A 424 32.45 -21.71 24.34
N LEU A 425 32.32 -20.88 23.30
CA LEU A 425 33.43 -20.07 22.80
C LEU A 425 33.72 -18.89 23.76
N ALA A 426 32.69 -18.23 24.27
CA ALA A 426 32.82 -17.18 25.26
C ALA A 426 33.45 -17.73 26.57
N ASP A 427 32.95 -18.86 27.06
CA ASP A 427 33.49 -19.53 28.28
C ASP A 427 34.97 -19.92 28.12
N ALA A 428 35.36 -20.35 26.89
CA ALA A 428 36.75 -20.70 26.63
C ALA A 428 37.69 -19.48 26.65
N ILE A 429 37.23 -18.33 26.12
CA ILE A 429 37.97 -17.06 26.16
C ILE A 429 38.04 -16.54 27.62
N ASP A 430 36.98 -16.63 28.39
CA ASP A 430 36.94 -16.25 29.79
C ASP A 430 37.85 -17.11 30.64
N GLY A 431 37.86 -18.43 30.41
CA GLY A 431 38.78 -19.36 31.06
C GLY A 431 40.22 -19.02 30.74
N LEU A 432 40.51 -18.62 29.51
CA LEU A 432 41.86 -18.15 29.08
C LEU A 432 42.23 -16.83 29.79
N SER A 433 41.32 -15.89 29.92
CA SER A 433 41.51 -14.64 30.65
C SER A 433 41.89 -14.91 32.12
N GLN A 434 41.15 -15.79 32.76
CA GLN A 434 41.43 -16.21 34.15
C GLN A 434 42.80 -16.89 34.29
N ALA A 435 43.12 -17.83 33.36
CA ALA A 435 44.41 -18.52 33.38
C ALA A 435 45.61 -17.61 33.15
N THR A 436 45.42 -16.50 32.48
CA THR A 436 46.48 -15.49 32.22
C THR A 436 46.39 -14.31 33.18
N ALA A 437 45.56 -14.38 34.23
CA ALA A 437 45.33 -13.30 35.20
C ALA A 437 44.97 -11.96 34.52
N GLY A 438 44.21 -12.02 33.46
CA GLY A 438 43.75 -10.85 32.71
C GLY A 438 44.78 -10.29 31.70
N ALA A 439 45.90 -10.98 31.45
CA ALA A 439 46.81 -10.58 30.41
C ALA A 439 46.20 -10.71 29.01
N ILE A 440 45.23 -11.61 28.85
CA ILE A 440 44.32 -11.71 27.73
C ILE A 440 42.95 -11.25 28.24
N ALA A 441 42.30 -10.34 27.54
CA ALA A 441 40.99 -9.80 27.91
C ALA A 441 39.90 -10.91 27.87
N PRO A 442 38.88 -10.87 28.72
CA PRO A 442 37.76 -11.78 28.69
C PRO A 442 36.91 -11.58 27.38
N ALA A 443 36.00 -12.48 27.15
CA ALA A 443 34.95 -12.29 26.13
C ALA A 443 34.12 -11.05 26.49
N GLY A 444 33.76 -10.30 25.46
CA GLY A 444 32.80 -9.20 25.60
C GLY A 444 31.37 -9.72 25.78
N VAL A 445 30.48 -8.83 26.15
CA VAL A 445 29.04 -9.14 26.22
C VAL A 445 28.51 -9.53 24.86
N LEU A 446 27.86 -10.69 24.76
CA LEU A 446 27.42 -11.29 23.50
C LEU A 446 26.55 -10.33 22.67
N ALA A 447 25.50 -9.78 23.26
CA ALA A 447 24.60 -8.83 22.62
C ALA A 447 24.03 -7.88 23.71
N PRO A 448 24.62 -6.72 23.95
CA PRO A 448 24.15 -5.77 24.94
C PRO A 448 22.73 -5.28 24.64
N SER A 449 21.91 -5.16 25.70
CA SER A 449 20.61 -4.46 25.62
C SER A 449 20.79 -2.95 25.50
N ASN A 450 19.72 -2.24 25.14
CA ASN A 450 19.68 -0.79 25.00
C ASN A 450 20.68 -0.24 23.97
N THR A 451 20.89 -1.00 22.91
CA THR A 451 21.70 -0.62 21.76
C THR A 451 20.79 -0.10 20.65
N VAL A 452 21.11 1.08 20.14
CA VAL A 452 20.45 1.68 18.99
C VAL A 452 21.32 1.50 17.76
N PHE A 453 20.80 0.84 16.76
CA PHE A 453 21.34 0.84 15.39
C PHE A 453 20.60 1.88 14.60
N TYR A 454 21.27 2.93 14.16
CA TYR A 454 20.65 4.00 13.40
C TYR A 454 21.11 3.98 11.95
N HIS A 455 20.20 4.36 11.09
CA HIS A 455 20.43 4.54 9.67
C HIS A 455 19.70 5.80 9.21
N SER A 456 20.44 6.76 8.67
CA SER A 456 19.91 7.96 8.04
C SER A 456 20.14 7.91 6.54
N ALA A 457 19.13 8.25 5.74
CA ALA A 457 19.27 8.38 4.30
C ALA A 457 18.72 9.72 3.84
N TYR A 458 19.53 10.48 3.11
CA TYR A 458 19.14 11.69 2.41
C TYR A 458 19.15 11.42 0.91
N GLN A 459 18.04 11.66 0.23
CA GLN A 459 17.92 11.49 -1.23
C GLN A 459 17.44 12.76 -1.89
N GLU A 460 18.17 13.23 -2.91
CA GLU A 460 17.71 14.25 -3.86
C GLU A 460 17.29 13.59 -5.16
N GLN A 461 16.26 14.15 -5.78
CA GLN A 461 15.73 13.64 -7.05
C GLN A 461 15.28 14.79 -7.95
N ASP A 462 15.71 14.75 -9.21
CA ASP A 462 15.26 15.63 -10.27
C ASP A 462 14.73 14.81 -11.45
N SER A 463 13.67 15.31 -12.08
CA SER A 463 13.09 14.68 -13.27
C SER A 463 12.53 15.73 -14.24
N ILE A 464 12.87 15.60 -15.52
CA ILE A 464 12.35 16.45 -16.58
C ILE A 464 11.81 15.57 -17.72
N ALA A 465 10.67 15.96 -18.29
CA ALA A 465 10.08 15.22 -19.39
C ALA A 465 9.41 16.11 -20.43
N LEU A 466 9.43 15.62 -21.66
CA LEU A 466 8.63 16.14 -22.78
C LEU A 466 7.70 15.05 -23.27
N PHE A 467 6.45 15.38 -23.53
CA PHE A 467 5.46 14.42 -23.99
C PHE A 467 4.47 14.99 -25.00
N THR A 468 3.91 14.10 -25.79
CA THR A 468 2.84 14.43 -26.74
C THR A 468 1.89 13.25 -26.88
N GLN A 469 0.62 13.53 -27.08
CA GLN A 469 -0.38 12.54 -27.49
C GLN A 469 -1.33 13.18 -28.50
N ALA A 470 -1.71 12.46 -29.53
CA ALA A 470 -2.64 12.92 -30.54
C ALA A 470 -3.67 11.84 -30.88
N ASP A 471 -4.94 12.24 -30.95
CA ASP A 471 -6.07 11.47 -31.41
C ASP A 471 -6.38 11.90 -32.86
N TRP A 472 -6.16 11.01 -33.79
CA TRP A 472 -6.38 11.17 -35.20
C TRP A 472 -7.72 10.56 -35.60
N ARG A 473 -8.70 11.37 -36.00
CA ARG A 473 -9.98 10.89 -36.55
C ARG A 473 -9.75 10.44 -37.98
N LEU A 474 -9.50 9.15 -38.19
CA LEU A 474 -9.26 8.60 -39.55
C LEU A 474 -10.51 8.66 -40.42
N ASN A 475 -11.66 8.48 -39.77
CA ASN A 475 -12.99 8.65 -40.39
C ASN A 475 -14.05 8.87 -39.28
N GLY A 476 -15.34 8.89 -39.64
CA GLY A 476 -16.44 9.10 -38.68
C GLY A 476 -16.60 8.02 -37.62
N LYS A 477 -15.93 6.86 -37.77
CA LYS A 477 -16.05 5.71 -36.86
C LYS A 477 -14.74 5.25 -36.22
N THR A 478 -13.60 5.73 -36.75
CA THR A 478 -12.29 5.19 -36.38
C THR A 478 -11.38 6.31 -35.89
N THR A 479 -10.82 6.15 -34.69
CA THR A 479 -9.84 7.06 -34.12
C THR A 479 -8.57 6.27 -33.82
N LEU A 480 -7.42 6.79 -34.25
CA LEU A 480 -6.09 6.33 -33.90
C LEU A 480 -5.52 7.31 -32.87
N THR A 481 -5.10 6.81 -31.70
CA THR A 481 -4.35 7.58 -30.70
C THR A 481 -2.89 7.17 -30.76
N THR A 482 -1.99 8.16 -30.83
CA THR A 482 -0.54 7.94 -30.74
C THR A 482 0.04 8.88 -29.70
N GLY A 483 0.95 8.38 -28.87
CA GLY A 483 1.58 9.20 -27.84
C GLY A 483 3.02 8.77 -27.59
N LEU A 484 3.85 9.72 -27.17
CA LEU A 484 5.24 9.53 -26.85
C LEU A 484 5.65 10.43 -25.69
N ARG A 485 6.51 9.94 -24.80
CA ARG A 485 7.14 10.71 -23.73
C ARG A 485 8.59 10.29 -23.57
N TYR A 486 9.45 11.27 -23.42
CA TYR A 486 10.84 11.09 -23.02
C TYR A 486 11.07 11.76 -21.67
N THR A 487 11.61 11.01 -20.72
CA THR A 487 11.88 11.45 -19.35
C THR A 487 13.34 11.23 -19.02
N ILE A 488 14.00 12.20 -18.40
CA ILE A 488 15.33 12.12 -17.82
C ILE A 488 15.15 12.22 -16.31
N GLU A 489 15.86 11.39 -15.57
CA GLU A 489 15.74 11.30 -14.11
C GLU A 489 17.12 11.09 -13.47
N ASP A 490 17.44 11.90 -12.47
CA ASP A 490 18.65 11.82 -11.67
C ASP A 490 18.28 11.71 -10.20
N LYS A 491 19.01 10.85 -9.45
CA LYS A 491 18.88 10.69 -7.99
C LYS A 491 20.24 10.54 -7.36
N ASP A 492 20.45 11.26 -6.28
CA ASP A 492 21.63 11.16 -5.43
C ASP A 492 21.22 10.71 -4.04
N ILE A 493 21.97 9.81 -3.42
CA ILE A 493 21.77 9.37 -2.05
C ILE A 493 23.04 9.48 -1.22
N LEU A 494 22.85 9.92 0.02
CA LEU A 494 23.80 9.79 1.11
C LEU A 494 23.14 8.93 2.19
N GLY A 495 23.71 7.75 2.49
CA GLY A 495 23.32 6.88 3.60
C GLY A 495 24.38 6.87 4.68
N GLN A 496 23.98 7.02 5.94
CA GLN A 496 24.87 6.98 7.10
C GLN A 496 24.40 5.90 8.05
N TYR A 497 25.34 5.14 8.61
CA TYR A 497 25.06 3.97 9.43
C TYR A 497 25.92 4.01 10.68
N GLY A 498 25.31 3.70 11.82
CA GLY A 498 26.06 3.65 13.06
C GLY A 498 25.32 2.92 14.17
N GLU A 499 25.96 2.88 15.31
CA GLU A 499 25.44 2.30 16.53
C GLU A 499 25.68 3.23 17.71
N GLN A 500 24.82 3.14 18.69
CA GLN A 500 24.96 3.82 19.96
C GLN A 500 24.47 2.91 21.09
N GLY A 501 25.29 2.70 22.11
CA GLY A 501 24.90 1.92 23.27
C GLY A 501 26.03 1.65 24.24
N PRO A 502 25.75 1.02 25.39
CA PRO A 502 26.75 0.74 26.39
C PRO A 502 27.76 -0.30 25.88
N GLY A 503 29.03 0.11 25.72
CA GLY A 503 30.17 -0.78 25.47
C GLY A 503 30.29 -1.35 24.06
N ILE A 504 29.55 -0.83 23.08
CA ILE A 504 29.60 -1.33 21.69
C ILE A 504 30.30 -0.40 20.70
N ASP A 505 30.94 0.65 21.18
CA ASP A 505 31.70 1.56 20.33
C ASP A 505 32.78 0.79 19.56
N GLY A 506 32.68 0.78 18.23
CA GLY A 506 33.70 0.22 17.34
C GLY A 506 33.44 -1.19 16.83
N LEU A 507 32.19 -1.59 16.67
CA LEU A 507 31.86 -2.77 15.85
C LEU A 507 32.49 -2.66 14.47
N ALA A 508 33.08 -3.77 13.98
CA ALA A 508 33.75 -3.78 12.67
C ALA A 508 32.79 -3.54 11.53
N LYS A 509 33.04 -2.51 10.74
CA LYS A 509 32.25 -2.13 9.55
C LYS A 509 32.51 -3.04 8.35
N ASN A 510 33.70 -3.60 8.27
CA ASN A 510 34.14 -4.45 7.16
C ASN A 510 33.80 -5.92 7.44
N PRO A 511 33.02 -6.61 6.57
CA PRO A 511 32.71 -8.04 6.75
C PRO A 511 33.93 -8.96 6.87
N GLN A 512 35.11 -8.56 6.34
CA GLN A 512 36.32 -9.35 6.48
C GLN A 512 36.92 -9.33 7.89
N GLU A 513 36.54 -8.36 8.70
CA GLU A 513 36.98 -8.16 10.10
C GLU A 513 35.95 -8.76 11.08
N TRP A 514 34.83 -9.26 10.60
CA TRP A 514 33.80 -9.84 11.44
C TRP A 514 34.31 -11.09 12.18
N PRO A 515 33.78 -11.35 13.38
CA PRO A 515 34.12 -12.56 14.14
C PRO A 515 33.90 -13.83 13.33
N ASN A 516 34.89 -14.76 13.43
CA ASN A 516 34.82 -16.05 12.75
C ASN A 516 35.09 -17.16 13.77
N VAL A 517 34.09 -17.95 14.11
CA VAL A 517 34.16 -19.00 15.15
C VAL A 517 35.25 -20.02 14.86
N SER A 518 35.40 -20.49 13.61
CA SER A 518 36.40 -21.49 13.26
C SER A 518 37.83 -20.96 13.43
N LYS A 519 38.08 -19.68 13.06
CA LYS A 519 39.37 -19.01 13.28
C LYS A 519 39.63 -18.82 14.76
N ALA A 520 38.63 -18.45 15.56
CA ALA A 520 38.76 -18.26 16.98
C ALA A 520 39.10 -19.58 17.71
N LEU A 521 38.41 -20.68 17.38
CA LEU A 521 38.70 -22.01 17.94
C LEU A 521 40.14 -22.46 17.62
N ALA A 522 40.61 -22.25 16.40
CA ALA A 522 42.00 -22.54 16.00
C ALA A 522 42.98 -21.66 16.78
N GLY A 523 42.67 -20.37 16.96
CA GLY A 523 43.45 -19.43 17.76
C GLY A 523 43.56 -19.85 19.24
N LEU A 524 42.41 -20.20 19.86
CA LEU A 524 42.39 -20.72 21.23
C LEU A 524 43.27 -21.95 21.42
N GLN A 525 43.24 -22.88 20.48
CA GLN A 525 44.08 -24.09 20.51
C GLN A 525 45.55 -23.73 20.44
N GLN A 526 45.96 -22.78 19.58
CA GLN A 526 47.36 -22.29 19.48
C GLN A 526 47.78 -21.57 20.76
N ILE A 527 46.95 -20.71 21.32
CA ILE A 527 47.20 -19.99 22.58
C ILE A 527 47.42 -20.99 23.71
N GLY A 528 46.47 -21.94 23.86
CA GLY A 528 46.57 -23.00 24.88
C GLY A 528 47.89 -23.79 24.79
N THR A 529 48.31 -24.14 23.56
CA THR A 529 49.56 -24.85 23.29
C THR A 529 50.80 -24.01 23.69
N ALA A 530 50.83 -22.73 23.33
CA ALA A 530 51.92 -21.82 23.66
C ALA A 530 52.06 -21.64 25.18
N LEU A 531 50.95 -21.38 25.89
CA LEU A 531 50.93 -21.21 27.33
C LEU A 531 51.37 -22.50 28.06
N ALA A 532 50.95 -23.68 27.58
CA ALA A 532 51.40 -24.97 28.14
C ALA A 532 52.89 -25.21 27.95
N ALA A 533 53.50 -24.66 26.89
CA ALA A 533 54.93 -24.69 26.65
C ALA A 533 55.71 -23.62 27.40
N GLY A 534 55.05 -22.68 28.07
CA GLY A 534 55.65 -21.53 28.71
C GLY A 534 56.02 -20.38 27.73
N ASP A 535 55.49 -20.47 26.52
CA ASP A 535 55.77 -19.49 25.45
C ASP A 535 54.65 -18.41 25.40
N ALA A 536 54.99 -17.25 24.84
CA ALA A 536 53.98 -16.22 24.57
C ALA A 536 53.11 -16.64 23.36
N PRO A 537 51.79 -16.41 23.39
CA PRO A 537 50.91 -16.61 22.26
C PRO A 537 51.34 -15.79 21.03
N SER A 538 51.14 -16.34 19.84
CA SER A 538 51.45 -15.60 18.61
C SER A 538 50.43 -14.47 18.38
N ASP A 539 50.85 -13.38 17.75
CA ASP A 539 49.97 -12.25 17.40
C ASP A 539 48.81 -12.68 16.50
N SER A 540 49.01 -13.66 15.61
CA SER A 540 47.96 -14.19 14.76
C SER A 540 46.89 -14.98 15.54
N ALA A 541 47.29 -15.69 16.60
CA ALA A 541 46.34 -16.40 17.44
C ALA A 541 45.57 -15.45 18.35
N LEU A 542 46.21 -14.41 18.87
CA LEU A 542 45.53 -13.34 19.62
C LEU A 542 44.55 -12.56 18.74
N ALA A 543 44.97 -12.22 17.51
CA ALA A 543 44.09 -11.54 16.56
C ALA A 543 42.85 -12.37 16.15
N ALA A 544 42.94 -13.70 16.21
CA ALA A 544 41.78 -14.56 15.90
C ALA A 544 40.66 -14.51 16.96
N ILE A 545 41.01 -14.26 18.23
CA ILE A 545 40.05 -14.15 19.35
C ILE A 545 39.65 -12.71 19.68
N SER A 546 40.47 -11.73 19.25
CA SER A 546 40.23 -10.31 19.53
C SER A 546 38.82 -9.80 19.20
N PRO A 547 38.22 -10.16 18.06
CA PRO A 547 36.85 -9.71 17.75
C PRO A 547 35.79 -10.16 18.79
N PHE A 548 36.02 -11.28 19.47
CA PHE A 548 35.10 -11.82 20.49
C PHE A 548 35.31 -11.18 21.89
N GLN A 549 36.29 -10.33 22.05
CA GLN A 549 36.57 -9.61 23.29
C GLN A 549 35.90 -8.23 23.33
N SER A 550 35.28 -7.82 22.27
CA SER A 550 34.46 -6.60 22.20
C SER A 550 32.99 -6.89 22.51
N ASP A 551 32.32 -5.98 23.23
CA ASP A 551 30.89 -6.09 23.44
C ASP A 551 30.12 -6.02 22.11
N GLY A 552 29.00 -6.74 22.00
CA GLY A 552 28.15 -6.78 20.79
C GLY A 552 28.61 -7.76 19.72
N TRP A 553 29.66 -8.57 19.95
CA TRP A 553 30.15 -9.51 18.95
C TRP A 553 29.10 -10.55 18.49
N GLY A 554 28.12 -10.81 19.32
CA GLY A 554 26.98 -11.69 18.98
C GLY A 554 26.08 -11.14 17.89
N TYR A 555 26.02 -9.82 17.73
CA TYR A 555 25.21 -9.20 16.69
C TYR A 555 25.59 -9.66 15.28
N TYR A 556 26.86 -10.02 15.04
CA TYR A 556 27.32 -10.56 13.78
C TYR A 556 26.70 -11.92 13.42
N PHE A 557 26.11 -12.61 14.39
CA PHE A 557 25.49 -13.93 14.25
C PHE A 557 23.96 -13.90 14.28
N LEU A 558 23.36 -12.72 14.35
CA LEU A 558 21.92 -12.55 14.30
C LEU A 558 21.28 -12.88 12.93
N GLY A 559 22.08 -13.23 11.93
CA GLY A 559 21.63 -13.38 10.56
C GLY A 559 21.25 -12.05 9.89
N ALA A 560 21.57 -10.96 10.55
CA ALA A 560 21.08 -9.62 10.29
C ALA A 560 22.22 -8.64 10.01
N ALA A 561 23.03 -8.94 9.01
CA ALA A 561 24.09 -8.04 8.58
C ALA A 561 23.60 -6.62 8.23
N THR A 562 22.31 -6.45 8.04
CA THR A 562 21.66 -5.17 7.67
C THR A 562 21.62 -4.14 8.79
N VAL A 563 21.52 -4.56 10.05
CA VAL A 563 21.56 -3.63 11.21
C VAL A 563 22.96 -3.24 11.64
N LEU A 564 24.00 -3.99 11.21
CA LEU A 564 25.37 -3.71 11.60
C LEU A 564 25.88 -2.39 11.00
N PRO A 565 26.73 -1.67 11.72
CA PRO A 565 27.36 -0.46 11.21
C PRO A 565 28.18 -0.75 9.96
N ARG A 566 28.25 0.21 9.07
CA ARG A 566 29.03 0.16 7.83
C ARG A 566 29.52 1.56 7.44
N ASP A 567 30.36 1.64 6.42
CA ASP A 567 30.79 2.92 5.87
C ASP A 567 29.63 3.66 5.22
N ASP A 568 29.70 4.99 5.22
CA ASP A 568 28.74 5.84 4.56
C ASP A 568 28.58 5.44 3.09
N LEU A 569 27.33 5.42 2.64
CA LEU A 569 26.98 5.11 1.26
C LEU A 569 26.76 6.41 0.49
N MET A 570 27.46 6.58 -0.62
CA MET A 570 27.14 7.57 -1.63
C MET A 570 26.88 6.86 -2.94
N ALA A 571 25.72 7.11 -3.53
CA ALA A 571 25.39 6.55 -4.84
C ALA A 571 24.58 7.55 -5.66
N THR A 572 24.80 7.54 -6.96
CA THR A 572 24.08 8.33 -7.95
C THR A 572 23.38 7.39 -8.92
N PHE A 573 22.14 7.66 -9.22
CA PHE A 573 21.36 6.98 -10.24
C PHE A 573 20.96 7.98 -11.31
N SER A 574 21.25 7.69 -12.57
CA SER A 574 20.80 8.48 -13.72
C SER A 574 20.16 7.56 -14.76
N ASP A 575 18.96 7.90 -15.22
CA ASP A 575 18.24 7.09 -16.19
C ASP A 575 17.46 7.97 -17.18
N ASN A 576 17.16 7.41 -18.33
CA ASN A 576 16.28 8.03 -19.29
C ASN A 576 15.32 6.99 -19.89
N GLN A 577 14.05 7.33 -19.91
CA GLN A 577 12.99 6.42 -20.33
C GLN A 577 12.18 7.01 -21.50
N LEU A 578 11.97 6.16 -22.50
CA LEU A 578 11.05 6.44 -23.61
C LEU A 578 9.80 5.59 -23.44
N THR A 579 8.66 6.23 -23.22
CA THR A 579 7.36 5.56 -23.15
C THR A 579 6.44 6.01 -24.24
N GLY A 580 5.52 5.14 -24.64
CA GLY A 580 4.58 5.47 -25.72
C GLY A 580 3.29 4.67 -25.66
N THR A 581 2.32 5.11 -26.43
CA THR A 581 1.04 4.44 -26.59
C THR A 581 0.56 4.50 -28.04
N VAL A 582 -0.07 3.42 -28.49
CA VAL A 582 -0.82 3.37 -29.74
C VAL A 582 -2.16 2.71 -29.44
N LYS A 583 -3.26 3.41 -29.74
CA LYS A 583 -4.61 2.86 -29.52
C LYS A 583 -5.44 3.02 -30.79
N LEU A 584 -6.25 2.04 -31.10
CA LEU A 584 -7.20 2.07 -32.18
C LEU A 584 -8.60 1.86 -31.60
N ALA A 585 -9.47 2.86 -31.76
CA ALA A 585 -10.87 2.80 -31.38
C ALA A 585 -11.74 2.75 -32.63
N TYR A 586 -12.64 1.77 -32.71
CA TYR A 586 -13.63 1.62 -33.76
C TYR A 586 -15.03 1.66 -33.20
N ARG A 587 -15.85 2.61 -33.67
CA ARG A 587 -17.24 2.81 -33.21
C ARG A 587 -18.20 2.47 -34.36
N PRO A 588 -18.67 1.23 -34.44
CA PRO A 588 -19.66 0.84 -35.43
C PRO A 588 -20.98 1.59 -35.25
N SER A 589 -21.35 1.93 -34.00
CA SER A 589 -22.52 2.70 -33.60
C SER A 589 -22.16 3.72 -32.49
N GLU A 590 -23.08 4.60 -32.12
CA GLU A 590 -22.91 5.54 -30.99
C GLU A 590 -22.83 4.86 -29.64
N THR A 591 -23.36 3.63 -29.55
CA THR A 591 -23.45 2.86 -28.28
C THR A 591 -22.39 1.76 -28.18
N THR A 592 -21.58 1.55 -29.21
CA THR A 592 -20.59 0.47 -29.27
C THR A 592 -19.21 1.02 -29.56
N MET A 593 -18.21 0.68 -28.78
CA MET A 593 -16.81 0.90 -29.09
C MET A 593 -16.02 -0.40 -28.93
N LEU A 594 -15.29 -0.77 -29.97
CA LEU A 594 -14.24 -1.78 -29.92
C LEU A 594 -12.90 -1.06 -29.90
N TYR A 595 -11.97 -1.51 -29.07
CA TYR A 595 -10.65 -0.91 -29.04
C TYR A 595 -9.54 -1.94 -28.87
N SER A 596 -8.36 -1.54 -29.32
CA SER A 596 -7.10 -2.20 -29.01
C SER A 596 -6.06 -1.17 -28.61
N SER A 597 -5.19 -1.51 -27.69
CA SER A 597 -4.11 -0.63 -27.25
C SER A 597 -2.80 -1.39 -27.05
N LEU A 598 -1.71 -0.71 -27.36
CA LEU A 598 -0.35 -1.05 -26.96
C LEU A 598 0.18 0.13 -26.16
N ALA A 599 0.63 -0.11 -24.93
CA ALA A 599 1.10 0.94 -24.03
C ALA A 599 2.35 0.49 -23.29
N THR A 600 3.22 1.45 -23.00
CA THR A 600 4.39 1.24 -22.13
C THR A 600 4.33 2.19 -20.95
N GLY A 601 4.88 1.73 -19.83
CA GLY A 601 5.07 2.50 -18.62
C GLY A 601 6.31 2.04 -17.91
N TYR A 602 6.71 2.76 -16.88
CA TYR A 602 7.83 2.34 -16.04
C TYR A 602 7.64 2.83 -14.61
N LYS A 603 8.31 2.15 -13.71
CA LYS A 603 8.56 2.60 -12.35
C LYS A 603 10.03 2.98 -12.27
N ALA A 604 10.32 4.15 -11.75
CA ALA A 604 11.68 4.67 -11.71
C ALA A 604 12.60 3.73 -10.93
N GLY A 605 13.83 3.61 -11.38
CA GLY A 605 14.93 3.05 -10.63
C GLY A 605 15.35 4.01 -9.52
N GLY A 606 16.33 3.63 -8.75
CA GLY A 606 16.77 4.48 -7.66
C GLY A 606 17.82 3.84 -6.77
N THR A 607 17.81 4.30 -5.54
CA THR A 607 18.76 3.90 -4.54
C THR A 607 18.04 3.29 -3.35
N ASN A 608 18.66 2.29 -2.73
CA ASN A 608 18.18 1.71 -1.50
C ASN A 608 18.31 2.73 -0.35
N THR A 609 17.21 3.10 0.28
CA THR A 609 17.19 4.04 1.42
C THR A 609 17.02 3.34 2.76
N ASP A 610 16.93 2.01 2.79
CA ASP A 610 16.93 1.21 4.00
C ASP A 610 18.27 0.49 4.18
N ARG A 611 18.45 -0.17 5.29
CA ARG A 611 19.59 -1.01 5.62
C ARG A 611 19.85 -2.00 4.49
N ILE A 612 21.02 -1.90 3.85
CA ILE A 612 21.37 -2.73 2.70
C ILE A 612 22.26 -3.87 3.15
N SER A 613 21.85 -5.10 2.91
CA SER A 613 22.74 -6.25 3.08
C SER A 613 23.89 -6.19 2.05
N PRO A 614 25.12 -6.59 2.42
CA PRO A 614 26.27 -6.61 1.49
C PRO A 614 26.08 -7.45 0.22
N GLN A 615 25.02 -8.23 0.14
CA GLN A 615 24.68 -9.08 -1.01
C GLN A 615 23.83 -8.37 -2.07
N PHE A 616 23.39 -7.13 -1.78
CA PHE A 616 22.52 -6.33 -2.65
C PHE A 616 23.22 -5.04 -3.07
N ASP A 617 22.87 -4.57 -4.25
CA ASP A 617 23.40 -3.32 -4.78
C ASP A 617 22.69 -2.11 -4.15
N ALA A 618 23.44 -1.01 -4.00
CA ALA A 618 22.89 0.25 -3.51
C ALA A 618 21.91 0.89 -4.50
N VAL A 619 22.05 0.57 -5.78
CA VAL A 619 21.29 1.14 -6.90
C VAL A 619 20.54 0.00 -7.58
N PHE A 620 19.30 0.27 -8.00
CA PHE A 620 18.48 -0.65 -8.78
C PHE A 620 17.90 0.04 -10.01
N ASP A 621 17.74 -0.73 -11.09
CA ASP A 621 17.27 -0.24 -12.39
C ASP A 621 15.74 0.01 -12.40
N ALA A 622 15.29 0.78 -13.41
CA ALA A 622 13.89 1.04 -13.65
C ALA A 622 13.15 -0.24 -14.07
N GLU A 623 12.01 -0.49 -13.44
CA GLU A 623 11.04 -1.52 -13.85
C GLU A 623 10.27 -1.05 -15.08
N LYS A 624 10.17 -1.88 -16.13
CA LYS A 624 9.57 -1.52 -17.43
C LYS A 624 8.38 -2.40 -17.76
N ALA A 625 7.23 -1.78 -17.98
CA ALA A 625 5.99 -2.44 -18.37
C ALA A 625 5.66 -2.25 -19.85
N ARG A 626 5.24 -3.35 -20.52
CA ARG A 626 4.70 -3.35 -21.87
C ARG A 626 3.38 -4.10 -21.85
N SER A 627 2.30 -3.45 -22.31
CA SER A 627 0.96 -4.01 -22.25
C SER A 627 0.27 -3.99 -23.60
N ALA A 628 -0.44 -5.05 -23.88
CA ALA A 628 -1.42 -5.15 -24.96
C ALA A 628 -2.81 -5.37 -24.36
N GLU A 629 -3.80 -4.62 -24.81
CA GLU A 629 -5.17 -4.72 -24.34
C GLU A 629 -6.15 -4.66 -25.52
N ILE A 630 -7.21 -5.45 -25.45
CA ILE A 630 -8.37 -5.36 -26.33
C ILE A 630 -9.62 -5.25 -25.47
N GLY A 631 -10.59 -4.46 -25.92
CA GLY A 631 -11.82 -4.33 -25.17
C GLY A 631 -13.02 -3.92 -26.01
N VAL A 632 -14.17 -4.09 -25.39
CA VAL A 632 -15.47 -3.64 -25.90
C VAL A 632 -16.18 -2.84 -24.84
N LYS A 633 -16.74 -1.70 -25.22
CA LYS A 633 -17.64 -0.88 -24.41
C LYS A 633 -18.98 -0.80 -25.16
N GLN A 634 -20.04 -1.24 -24.48
CA GLN A 634 -21.36 -1.38 -25.10
C GLN A 634 -22.45 -0.81 -24.17
N GLU A 635 -23.35 -0.03 -24.75
CA GLU A 635 -24.58 0.39 -24.11
C GLU A 635 -25.78 -0.17 -24.87
N TRP A 636 -26.71 -0.79 -24.17
CA TRP A 636 -28.05 -1.14 -24.63
C TRP A 636 -29.03 -0.20 -23.91
N ARG A 637 -29.24 0.99 -24.50
CA ARG A 637 -30.04 2.05 -23.87
C ARG A 637 -31.47 1.61 -23.59
N GLU A 638 -32.08 0.83 -24.48
CA GLU A 638 -33.44 0.29 -24.31
C GLU A 638 -33.54 -0.72 -23.16
N LEU A 639 -32.43 -1.36 -22.81
CA LEU A 639 -32.36 -2.32 -21.70
C LEU A 639 -31.82 -1.68 -20.42
N GLY A 640 -31.43 -0.40 -20.46
CA GLY A 640 -30.75 0.24 -19.33
C GLY A 640 -29.43 -0.43 -18.94
N LEU A 641 -28.74 -1.11 -19.89
CA LEU A 641 -27.55 -1.90 -19.62
C LEU A 641 -26.31 -1.27 -20.27
N ARG A 642 -25.29 -1.04 -19.46
CA ARG A 642 -23.92 -0.71 -19.89
C ARG A 642 -23.00 -1.85 -19.49
N MET A 643 -22.10 -2.26 -20.39
CA MET A 643 -21.12 -3.32 -20.14
C MET A 643 -19.77 -2.94 -20.79
N ASN A 644 -18.71 -3.09 -20.03
CA ASN A 644 -17.34 -2.92 -20.47
C ASN A 644 -16.57 -4.22 -20.19
N LEU A 645 -15.93 -4.78 -21.22
CA LEU A 645 -15.12 -5.98 -21.13
C LEU A 645 -13.73 -5.68 -21.69
N ALA A 646 -12.68 -6.05 -20.95
CA ALA A 646 -11.30 -5.93 -21.39
C ALA A 646 -10.53 -7.22 -21.15
N ALA A 647 -9.64 -7.56 -22.09
CA ALA A 647 -8.65 -8.61 -21.90
C ALA A 647 -7.25 -8.01 -22.12
N HIS A 648 -6.31 -8.35 -21.25
CA HIS A 648 -4.99 -7.74 -21.25
C HIS A 648 -3.88 -8.77 -21.07
N TYR A 649 -2.72 -8.43 -21.60
CA TYR A 649 -1.44 -9.09 -21.33
C TYR A 649 -0.38 -8.02 -21.11
N THR A 650 0.30 -8.09 -19.94
CA THR A 650 1.37 -7.16 -19.57
C THR A 650 2.61 -7.96 -19.20
N GLN A 651 3.73 -7.58 -19.78
CA GLN A 651 5.05 -8.06 -19.39
C GLN A 651 5.77 -6.93 -18.64
N ILE A 652 6.34 -7.28 -17.50
CA ILE A 652 7.20 -6.38 -16.71
C ILE A 652 8.60 -6.98 -16.72
N SER A 653 9.56 -6.17 -17.13
CA SER A 653 10.99 -6.50 -17.06
C SER A 653 11.64 -5.72 -15.94
N ASP A 654 12.68 -6.31 -15.35
CA ASP A 654 13.44 -5.70 -14.26
C ASP A 654 12.54 -5.35 -13.05
N PHE A 655 11.57 -6.22 -12.74
CA PHE A 655 10.62 -6.02 -11.65
C PHE A 655 11.34 -5.74 -10.34
N GLN A 656 10.95 -4.67 -9.67
CA GLN A 656 11.52 -4.28 -8.38
C GLN A 656 10.78 -4.98 -7.25
N ALA A 657 11.45 -5.89 -6.57
CA ALA A 657 10.93 -6.61 -5.40
C ALA A 657 11.78 -6.32 -4.16
N THR A 658 11.18 -6.55 -3.00
CA THR A 658 11.89 -6.61 -1.72
C THR A 658 12.22 -8.05 -1.38
N THR A 659 13.43 -8.28 -0.91
CA THR A 659 13.85 -9.52 -0.28
C THR A 659 14.11 -9.26 1.19
N PHE A 660 13.36 -9.92 2.06
CA PHE A 660 13.59 -9.83 3.50
C PHE A 660 14.71 -10.80 3.91
N ASP A 661 15.74 -10.31 4.58
CA ASP A 661 16.90 -11.10 5.01
C ASP A 661 16.93 -11.41 6.51
N GLY A 662 15.79 -11.20 7.19
CA GLY A 662 15.64 -11.41 8.63
C GLY A 662 15.57 -10.11 9.44
N THR A 663 16.04 -8.97 8.91
CA THR A 663 16.05 -7.68 9.62
C THR A 663 15.87 -6.47 8.72
N GLY A 664 16.06 -6.59 7.41
CA GLY A 664 15.92 -5.49 6.45
C GLY A 664 15.23 -5.91 5.18
N PHE A 665 14.60 -4.94 4.52
CA PHE A 665 13.96 -5.12 3.22
C PHE A 665 14.89 -4.61 2.13
N ASN A 666 15.63 -5.53 1.51
CA ASN A 666 16.57 -5.21 0.45
C ASN A 666 15.86 -5.11 -0.89
N LEU A 667 16.05 -4.00 -1.58
CA LEU A 667 15.51 -3.77 -2.92
C LEU A 667 16.42 -4.38 -3.97
N GLN A 668 15.82 -5.01 -4.97
CA GLN A 668 16.54 -5.52 -6.13
C GLN A 668 15.65 -5.59 -7.36
N ASN A 669 16.26 -5.67 -8.53
CA ASN A 669 15.56 -6.08 -9.74
C ASN A 669 15.42 -7.60 -9.72
N ALA A 670 14.24 -8.09 -9.39
CA ALA A 670 13.96 -9.50 -9.16
C ALA A 670 13.93 -10.35 -10.44
N GLY A 671 13.69 -9.71 -11.60
CA GLY A 671 13.53 -10.36 -12.89
C GLY A 671 12.25 -9.93 -13.61
N ASP A 672 11.57 -10.88 -14.28
CA ASP A 672 10.40 -10.58 -15.11
C ASP A 672 9.12 -11.12 -14.50
N ILE A 673 8.01 -10.40 -14.74
CA ILE A 673 6.65 -10.85 -14.42
C ILE A 673 5.79 -10.85 -15.68
N ASP A 674 4.98 -11.89 -15.84
CA ASP A 674 3.90 -11.95 -16.84
C ASP A 674 2.55 -11.82 -16.14
N VAL A 675 1.73 -10.86 -16.59
CA VAL A 675 0.38 -10.62 -16.10
C VAL A 675 -0.61 -10.73 -17.24
N LYS A 676 -1.64 -11.54 -17.07
CA LYS A 676 -2.73 -11.70 -18.04
C LYS A 676 -4.07 -11.78 -17.32
N GLY A 677 -5.07 -11.17 -17.91
CA GLY A 677 -6.38 -11.18 -17.27
C GLY A 677 -7.53 -10.75 -18.17
N ILE A 678 -8.71 -10.91 -17.58
CA ILE A 678 -10.00 -10.47 -18.14
C ILE A 678 -10.74 -9.71 -17.06
N GLU A 679 -11.32 -8.57 -17.42
CA GLU A 679 -12.08 -7.70 -16.55
C GLU A 679 -13.43 -7.38 -17.17
N LEU A 680 -14.45 -7.38 -16.34
CA LEU A 680 -15.83 -7.05 -16.69
C LEU A 680 -16.38 -6.02 -15.70
N ASP A 681 -16.94 -4.93 -16.22
CA ASP A 681 -17.73 -3.95 -15.47
C ASP A 681 -19.10 -3.81 -16.15
N ALA A 682 -20.20 -3.90 -15.41
CA ALA A 682 -21.56 -3.77 -15.91
C ALA A 682 -22.46 -3.01 -14.95
N ASN A 683 -23.26 -2.10 -15.48
CA ASN A 683 -24.35 -1.42 -14.76
C ASN A 683 -25.63 -1.67 -15.51
N TRP A 684 -26.68 -2.11 -14.81
CA TRP A 684 -27.96 -2.50 -15.38
C TRP A 684 -29.15 -2.01 -14.54
N TYR A 685 -29.91 -1.11 -15.09
CA TYR A 685 -31.24 -0.77 -14.61
C TYR A 685 -32.23 -1.86 -15.06
N MET A 686 -32.33 -2.92 -14.23
CA MET A 686 -33.16 -4.10 -14.57
C MET A 686 -34.65 -3.75 -14.63
N THR A 687 -35.08 -2.81 -13.78
CA THR A 687 -36.38 -2.18 -13.77
C THR A 687 -36.25 -0.69 -13.45
N ASP A 688 -37.33 0.08 -13.52
CA ASP A 688 -37.33 1.51 -13.15
C ASP A 688 -36.93 1.76 -11.69
N THR A 689 -36.91 0.73 -10.86
CA THR A 689 -36.61 0.82 -9.42
C THR A 689 -35.52 -0.11 -8.96
N THR A 690 -34.90 -0.91 -9.85
CA THR A 690 -33.86 -1.89 -9.48
C THR A 690 -32.63 -1.68 -10.33
N GLU A 691 -31.50 -1.41 -9.69
CA GLU A 691 -30.19 -1.26 -10.31
C GLU A 691 -29.26 -2.38 -9.86
N LEU A 692 -28.48 -2.91 -10.80
CA LEU A 692 -27.42 -3.88 -10.57
C LEU A 692 -26.09 -3.28 -11.06
N ALA A 693 -25.10 -3.18 -10.19
CA ALA A 693 -23.73 -2.90 -10.57
C ALA A 693 -22.89 -4.16 -10.31
N PHE A 694 -22.25 -4.67 -11.36
CA PHE A 694 -21.43 -5.87 -11.28
C PHE A 694 -20.05 -5.61 -11.85
N SER A 695 -19.02 -6.05 -11.13
CA SER A 695 -17.66 -6.04 -11.61
C SER A 695 -16.94 -7.34 -11.23
N ALA A 696 -16.09 -7.83 -12.13
CA ALA A 696 -15.32 -9.05 -11.89
C ALA A 696 -13.97 -8.98 -12.62
N ALA A 697 -12.96 -9.58 -12.01
CA ALA A 697 -11.64 -9.71 -12.59
C ALA A 697 -11.09 -11.11 -12.36
N ARG A 698 -10.42 -11.62 -13.38
CA ARG A 698 -9.50 -12.75 -13.26
C ARG A 698 -8.13 -12.32 -13.74
N THR A 699 -7.17 -12.30 -12.80
CA THR A 699 -5.80 -11.86 -13.04
C THR A 699 -4.83 -12.97 -12.67
N LEU A 700 -3.92 -13.29 -13.57
CA LEU A 700 -2.85 -14.26 -13.37
C LEU A 700 -1.52 -13.50 -13.49
N ALA A 701 -0.94 -13.17 -12.35
CA ALA A 701 0.37 -12.53 -12.22
C ALA A 701 1.37 -13.56 -11.67
N ASN A 702 2.39 -13.88 -12.46
CA ASN A 702 3.38 -14.88 -12.11
C ASN A 702 4.80 -14.38 -12.42
N PHE A 703 5.74 -14.70 -11.55
CA PHE A 703 7.15 -14.49 -11.84
C PHE A 703 7.58 -15.37 -13.01
N LYS A 704 8.09 -14.77 -14.06
CA LYS A 704 8.69 -15.50 -15.17
C LYS A 704 10.12 -15.89 -14.84
N THR A 705 10.84 -14.98 -14.18
CA THR A 705 12.17 -15.18 -13.63
C THR A 705 12.29 -14.43 -12.31
N PHE A 706 12.75 -15.08 -11.25
CA PHE A 706 13.11 -14.44 -9.97
C PHE A 706 14.07 -15.37 -9.23
N LYS A 707 15.38 -15.11 -9.33
CA LYS A 707 16.42 -16.04 -8.88
C LYS A 707 16.86 -15.83 -7.43
N LYS A 708 16.74 -14.61 -6.89
CA LYS A 708 17.17 -14.28 -5.54
C LYS A 708 15.97 -13.89 -4.65
N GLY A 709 14.94 -14.70 -4.63
CA GLY A 709 13.79 -14.49 -3.74
C GLY A 709 14.07 -15.00 -2.33
N THR A 710 13.29 -14.53 -1.37
CA THR A 710 13.28 -15.06 0.00
C THR A 710 12.79 -16.50 0.00
N CYS A 711 13.48 -17.38 0.73
CA CYS A 711 13.08 -18.77 0.89
C CYS A 711 11.93 -18.92 1.89
N TRP A 712 11.26 -20.07 1.87
CA TRP A 712 10.25 -20.41 2.89
C TRP A 712 10.91 -20.50 4.25
N VAL A 713 10.41 -19.75 5.21
CA VAL A 713 10.90 -19.77 6.58
C VAL A 713 9.98 -20.60 7.46
N ALA A 714 8.69 -20.26 7.47
CA ALA A 714 7.75 -20.91 8.36
C ALA A 714 7.47 -22.38 7.98
N TYR A 715 7.23 -22.65 6.69
CA TYR A 715 6.97 -24.00 6.23
C TYR A 715 8.18 -24.92 6.53
N THR A 716 9.39 -24.49 6.19
CA THR A 716 10.62 -25.24 6.47
C THR A 716 10.82 -25.47 7.97
N TRP A 717 10.56 -24.44 8.80
CA TRP A 717 10.65 -24.58 10.25
C TRP A 717 9.69 -25.65 10.81
N HIS A 718 8.43 -25.64 10.37
CA HIS A 718 7.40 -26.52 10.91
C HIS A 718 7.40 -27.93 10.36
N THR A 719 7.82 -28.13 9.12
CA THR A 719 7.79 -29.45 8.45
C THR A 719 9.15 -30.14 8.40
N GLY A 720 10.24 -29.37 8.37
CA GLY A 720 11.58 -29.83 8.06
C GLY A 720 11.86 -30.00 6.56
N ASP A 721 10.85 -29.78 5.71
CA ASP A 721 11.01 -29.81 4.26
C ASP A 721 11.59 -28.48 3.77
N ASP A 722 12.63 -28.53 2.96
CA ASP A 722 13.23 -27.32 2.41
C ASP A 722 12.39 -26.73 1.27
N ASP A 723 12.64 -25.46 1.00
CA ASP A 723 12.03 -24.74 -0.12
C ASP A 723 12.49 -25.35 -1.46
N PRO A 724 11.57 -25.75 -2.33
CA PRO A 724 11.92 -26.36 -3.63
C PRO A 724 12.67 -25.41 -4.56
N GLY A 725 12.61 -24.10 -4.32
CA GLY A 725 13.37 -23.07 -5.05
C GLY A 725 14.83 -22.93 -4.62
N ARG A 726 15.24 -23.55 -3.52
CA ARG A 726 16.62 -23.53 -3.02
C ARG A 726 17.51 -24.47 -3.84
N ALA A 727 18.59 -23.93 -4.38
CA ALA A 727 19.49 -24.73 -5.25
C ALA A 727 20.38 -25.67 -4.43
N THR A 728 20.94 -25.21 -3.32
CA THR A 728 21.71 -26.00 -2.34
C THR A 728 21.35 -25.58 -0.92
N PRO A 729 21.58 -26.42 0.11
CA PRO A 729 21.27 -26.05 1.50
C PRO A 729 21.97 -24.80 2.00
N GLU A 730 23.11 -24.45 1.40
CA GLU A 730 23.91 -23.28 1.74
C GLU A 730 23.49 -22.02 1.01
N ASP A 731 22.59 -22.12 0.00
CA ASP A 731 22.11 -20.96 -0.76
C ASP A 731 21.17 -20.12 0.11
N PRO A 732 21.47 -18.86 0.36
CA PRO A 732 20.58 -17.98 1.14
C PRO A 732 19.31 -17.57 0.40
N PHE A 733 19.25 -17.82 -0.92
CA PHE A 733 18.14 -17.42 -1.79
C PHE A 733 17.45 -18.61 -2.44
N CYS A 734 16.21 -18.40 -2.78
CA CYS A 734 15.36 -19.36 -3.48
C CYS A 734 14.82 -18.79 -4.79
N ALA A 735 14.80 -19.61 -5.84
CA ALA A 735 14.17 -19.22 -7.11
C ALA A 735 12.65 -19.26 -6.98
N ARG A 736 12.00 -18.20 -7.47
CA ARG A 736 10.53 -18.04 -7.49
C ARG A 736 9.95 -18.15 -8.92
N ASP A 737 10.69 -18.74 -9.84
CA ASP A 737 10.27 -18.88 -11.25
C ASP A 737 8.96 -19.67 -11.34
N GLY A 738 7.90 -19.06 -11.90
CA GLY A 738 6.58 -19.66 -12.01
C GLY A 738 5.65 -19.41 -10.83
N ASP A 739 6.16 -18.95 -9.69
CA ASP A 739 5.37 -18.61 -8.51
C ASP A 739 4.45 -17.43 -8.76
N ARG A 740 3.39 -17.35 -7.98
CA ARG A 740 2.45 -16.22 -8.05
C ARG A 740 3.06 -15.00 -7.37
N VAL A 741 2.78 -13.82 -7.92
CA VAL A 741 3.01 -12.56 -7.21
C VAL A 741 2.08 -12.53 -5.99
N GLY A 742 2.62 -12.18 -4.84
CA GLY A 742 1.91 -12.10 -3.56
C GLY A 742 0.87 -10.99 -3.51
N PHE A 743 0.08 -10.95 -2.44
CA PHE A 743 -0.95 -9.94 -2.11
C PHE A 743 -2.16 -9.90 -3.03
N GLU A 744 -2.17 -10.60 -4.16
CA GLU A 744 -3.19 -10.49 -5.21
C GLU A 744 -4.06 -11.73 -5.35
N PRO A 745 -5.40 -11.58 -5.29
CA PRO A 745 -6.31 -12.67 -5.60
C PRO A 745 -6.37 -12.90 -7.11
N GLN A 746 -6.35 -14.17 -7.53
CA GLN A 746 -6.53 -14.50 -8.95
C GLN A 746 -7.95 -14.20 -9.45
N ASN A 747 -8.93 -14.26 -8.58
CA ASN A 747 -10.33 -13.98 -8.92
C ASN A 747 -10.92 -13.05 -7.88
N SER A 748 -11.60 -12.02 -8.33
CA SER A 748 -12.35 -11.09 -7.48
C SER A 748 -13.63 -10.66 -8.20
N ALA A 749 -14.67 -10.40 -7.42
CA ALA A 749 -15.94 -9.92 -7.95
C ALA A 749 -16.67 -9.05 -6.93
N ALA A 750 -17.42 -8.09 -7.41
CA ALA A 750 -18.33 -7.29 -6.61
C ALA A 750 -19.68 -7.19 -7.32
N LEU A 751 -20.75 -7.29 -6.54
CA LEU A 751 -22.14 -7.11 -7.00
C LEU A 751 -22.84 -6.20 -6.02
N THR A 752 -23.36 -5.08 -6.50
CA THR A 752 -24.26 -4.20 -5.77
C THR A 752 -25.66 -4.32 -6.37
N VAL A 753 -26.66 -4.53 -5.52
CA VAL A 753 -28.06 -4.48 -5.88
C VAL A 753 -28.68 -3.33 -5.13
N THR A 754 -29.26 -2.38 -5.85
CA THR A 754 -29.95 -1.23 -5.28
C THR A 754 -31.42 -1.27 -5.68
N GLN A 755 -32.31 -1.19 -4.68
CA GLN A 755 -33.76 -1.11 -4.85
C GLN A 755 -34.23 0.25 -4.39
N TYR A 756 -34.76 1.06 -5.31
CA TYR A 756 -35.35 2.37 -5.05
C TYR A 756 -36.83 2.22 -4.66
N PHE A 757 -37.28 3.10 -3.79
CA PHE A 757 -38.69 3.21 -3.37
C PHE A 757 -39.01 4.65 -2.97
N THR A 758 -40.29 5.00 -3.02
CA THR A 758 -40.85 6.22 -2.45
C THR A 758 -41.90 5.86 -1.43
N LEU A 759 -41.78 6.37 -0.21
CA LEU A 759 -42.74 6.15 0.87
C LEU A 759 -43.34 7.50 1.29
N SER A 760 -44.57 7.79 0.85
CA SER A 760 -45.18 9.14 0.97
C SER A 760 -44.29 10.17 0.24
N ASP A 761 -43.70 11.12 0.94
CA ASP A 761 -42.88 12.20 0.41
C ASP A 761 -41.35 11.96 0.65
N ILE A 762 -40.99 10.72 1.06
CA ILE A 762 -39.58 10.34 1.32
C ILE A 762 -39.13 9.39 0.20
N ASP A 763 -38.18 9.83 -0.57
CA ASP A 763 -37.45 8.95 -1.50
C ASP A 763 -36.40 8.15 -0.75
N GLY A 764 -36.25 6.88 -1.11
CA GLY A 764 -35.27 6.03 -0.44
C GLY A 764 -34.77 4.91 -1.33
N TRP A 765 -33.68 4.29 -0.89
CA TRP A 765 -33.15 3.08 -1.52
C TRP A 765 -32.44 2.19 -0.52
N VAL A 766 -32.52 0.89 -0.78
CA VAL A 766 -31.75 -0.14 -0.07
C VAL A 766 -30.70 -0.67 -1.03
N SER A 767 -29.46 -0.71 -0.58
CA SER A 767 -28.36 -1.31 -1.35
C SER A 767 -27.74 -2.45 -0.56
N VAL A 768 -27.44 -3.55 -1.25
CA VAL A 768 -26.68 -4.69 -0.71
C VAL A 768 -25.49 -4.94 -1.63
N ASP A 769 -24.30 -4.93 -1.06
CA ASP A 769 -23.06 -5.27 -1.76
C ASP A 769 -22.61 -6.67 -1.36
N TYR A 770 -22.30 -7.49 -2.32
CA TYR A 770 -21.61 -8.76 -2.18
C TYR A 770 -20.24 -8.67 -2.82
N GLN A 771 -19.22 -9.06 -2.08
CA GLN A 771 -17.82 -9.02 -2.51
C GLN A 771 -17.22 -10.40 -2.35
N TYR A 772 -16.50 -10.87 -3.35
CA TYR A 772 -15.73 -12.10 -3.33
C TYR A 772 -14.25 -11.80 -3.60
N THR A 773 -13.39 -12.26 -2.71
CA THR A 773 -11.94 -12.23 -2.86
C THR A 773 -11.41 -13.66 -2.82
N GLY A 774 -10.72 -14.07 -3.88
CA GLY A 774 -10.06 -15.37 -3.98
C GLY A 774 -8.88 -15.49 -2.99
N ASN A 775 -8.34 -16.71 -2.85
CA ASN A 775 -7.19 -16.92 -1.99
C ASN A 775 -5.95 -16.12 -2.47
N VAL A 776 -5.16 -15.64 -1.51
CA VAL A 776 -3.92 -14.89 -1.75
C VAL A 776 -2.77 -15.48 -0.95
N TYR A 777 -1.54 -15.33 -1.45
CA TYR A 777 -0.35 -15.43 -0.63
C TYR A 777 -0.08 -14.08 0.05
N LEU A 778 0.32 -14.11 1.31
CA LEU A 778 0.50 -12.93 2.15
C LEU A 778 1.82 -12.20 1.88
N ASP A 779 2.69 -12.79 1.08
CA ASP A 779 3.92 -12.22 0.54
C ASP A 779 4.35 -12.91 -0.76
N ASP A 780 5.49 -12.53 -1.33
CA ASP A 780 6.04 -13.06 -2.58
C ASP A 780 6.79 -14.40 -2.42
N THR A 781 6.94 -14.94 -1.21
CA THR A 781 7.64 -16.21 -0.99
C THR A 781 6.83 -17.43 -1.45
N ASN A 782 5.51 -17.28 -1.53
CA ASN A 782 4.55 -18.37 -1.72
C ASN A 782 4.68 -19.51 -0.67
N ASP A 783 5.16 -19.16 0.55
CA ASP A 783 5.20 -20.12 1.67
C ASP A 783 3.78 -20.64 1.95
N PRO A 784 3.56 -21.97 1.97
CA PRO A 784 2.24 -22.57 2.19
C PRO A 784 1.55 -22.14 3.49
N TYR A 785 2.31 -21.76 4.54
CA TYR A 785 1.76 -21.22 5.79
C TYR A 785 1.32 -19.77 5.70
N LYS A 786 1.81 -19.02 4.70
CA LYS A 786 1.45 -17.61 4.42
C LYS A 786 0.34 -17.51 3.37
N ARG A 787 -0.72 -18.26 3.53
CA ARG A 787 -1.85 -18.25 2.61
C ARG A 787 -3.14 -17.87 3.32
N SER A 788 -3.79 -16.80 2.86
CA SER A 788 -5.16 -16.45 3.22
C SER A 788 -6.15 -17.25 2.38
N PRO A 789 -7.16 -17.89 2.96
CA PRO A 789 -8.25 -18.51 2.21
C PRO A 789 -9.10 -17.45 1.48
N ALA A 790 -9.91 -17.90 0.51
CA ALA A 790 -10.90 -17.03 -0.11
C ALA A 790 -12.00 -16.65 0.89
N TYR A 791 -12.50 -15.42 0.80
CA TYR A 791 -13.56 -14.92 1.67
C TYR A 791 -14.62 -14.11 0.92
N GLN A 792 -15.72 -13.82 1.59
CA GLN A 792 -16.90 -13.13 1.04
C GLN A 792 -17.41 -12.12 2.05
N ILE A 793 -17.61 -10.89 1.63
CA ILE A 793 -18.13 -9.83 2.50
C ILE A 793 -19.47 -9.34 1.94
N VAL A 794 -20.42 -9.12 2.84
CA VAL A 794 -21.71 -8.50 2.51
C VAL A 794 -21.83 -7.21 3.29
N ASN A 795 -22.14 -6.11 2.59
CA ASN A 795 -22.50 -4.84 3.20
C ASN A 795 -23.96 -4.51 2.87
N ALA A 796 -24.61 -3.72 3.70
CA ALA A 796 -25.99 -3.28 3.47
C ALA A 796 -26.17 -1.81 3.87
N ARG A 797 -27.02 -1.09 3.12
CA ARG A 797 -27.33 0.31 3.39
C ARG A 797 -28.81 0.58 3.14
N LEU A 798 -29.40 1.43 3.99
CA LEU A 798 -30.71 2.03 3.79
C LEU A 798 -30.51 3.56 3.76
N ASN A 799 -30.83 4.16 2.63
CA ASN A 799 -30.77 5.61 2.45
C ASN A 799 -32.20 6.18 2.37
N LEU A 800 -32.44 7.27 3.07
CA LEU A 800 -33.70 8.03 3.07
C LEU A 800 -33.37 9.49 2.72
N TYR A 801 -34.02 10.03 1.71
CA TYR A 801 -33.87 11.42 1.29
C TYR A 801 -35.14 12.22 1.61
N PHE A 802 -34.96 13.29 2.34
CA PHE A 802 -35.99 14.24 2.75
C PHE A 802 -35.87 15.50 1.89
N ALA A 803 -36.67 15.58 0.82
CA ALA A 803 -36.58 16.65 -0.18
C ALA A 803 -36.78 18.07 0.42
N ASP A 804 -37.74 18.24 1.33
CA ASP A 804 -38.02 19.54 1.97
C ASP A 804 -36.84 20.08 2.80
N LEU A 805 -35.98 19.20 3.28
CA LEU A 805 -34.81 19.54 4.11
C LEU A 805 -33.50 19.45 3.34
N ASP A 806 -33.52 18.98 2.10
CA ASP A 806 -32.35 18.57 1.33
C ASP A 806 -31.35 17.75 2.19
N SER A 807 -31.88 16.69 2.80
CA SER A 807 -31.14 15.93 3.80
C SER A 807 -31.22 14.44 3.53
N HIS A 808 -30.10 13.75 3.70
CA HIS A 808 -29.99 12.30 3.62
C HIS A 808 -29.78 11.71 5.02
N LEU A 809 -30.47 10.61 5.29
CA LEU A 809 -30.26 9.76 6.46
C LEU A 809 -29.90 8.37 5.96
N THR A 810 -28.70 7.90 6.27
CA THR A 810 -28.20 6.60 5.83
C THR A 810 -27.93 5.71 7.04
N PHE A 811 -28.55 4.54 7.10
CA PHE A 811 -28.15 3.46 7.99
C PHE A 811 -27.27 2.50 7.21
N TRP A 812 -26.13 2.10 7.76
CA TRP A 812 -25.20 1.24 7.08
C TRP A 812 -24.63 0.16 8.01
N ALA A 813 -24.30 -0.99 7.41
CA ALA A 813 -23.56 -2.06 8.03
C ALA A 813 -22.52 -2.60 7.05
N ARG A 814 -21.30 -2.74 7.50
CA ARG A 814 -20.18 -3.36 6.77
C ARG A 814 -19.86 -4.70 7.39
N ASN A 815 -19.43 -5.65 6.58
CA ASN A 815 -19.21 -7.02 7.01
C ASN A 815 -20.40 -7.55 7.83
N LEU A 816 -21.61 -7.44 7.27
CA LEU A 816 -22.88 -7.67 7.93
C LEU A 816 -22.96 -9.02 8.67
N PHE A 817 -22.31 -10.05 8.12
CA PHE A 817 -22.32 -11.41 8.68
C PHE A 817 -21.11 -11.72 9.57
N ASP A 818 -20.25 -10.71 9.83
CA ASP A 818 -19.05 -10.84 10.66
C ASP A 818 -18.09 -11.92 10.14
N GLU A 819 -17.84 -11.88 8.82
CA GLU A 819 -16.91 -12.81 8.18
C GLU A 819 -15.50 -12.57 8.69
N GLU A 820 -14.86 -13.63 9.12
CA GLU A 820 -13.48 -13.65 9.60
C GLU A 820 -12.50 -13.83 8.44
N TYR A 821 -11.59 -12.87 8.20
CA TYR A 821 -10.64 -12.92 7.09
C TYR A 821 -9.31 -12.23 7.41
N VAL A 822 -8.29 -12.55 6.63
CA VAL A 822 -6.96 -11.92 6.73
C VAL A 822 -6.85 -10.80 5.69
N ALA A 823 -6.37 -9.63 6.09
CA ALA A 823 -6.29 -8.43 5.27
C ALA A 823 -5.08 -8.45 4.31
N ARG A 824 -4.91 -9.51 3.55
CA ARG A 824 -3.97 -9.69 2.42
C ARG A 824 -2.48 -9.51 2.73
N SER A 825 -2.06 -9.36 3.99
CA SER A 825 -0.66 -9.19 4.36
C SER A 825 -0.30 -9.98 5.60
N GLY A 826 0.91 -10.54 5.59
CA GLY A 826 1.54 -11.23 6.71
C GLY A 826 3.04 -11.34 6.47
N PHE A 827 3.81 -11.55 7.53
CA PHE A 827 5.27 -11.54 7.50
C PHE A 827 5.87 -12.46 8.56
N ASP A 828 7.13 -12.85 8.32
CA ASP A 828 7.94 -13.56 9.33
C ASP A 828 8.41 -12.55 10.38
N VAL A 829 8.36 -12.95 11.66
CA VAL A 829 8.81 -12.09 12.75
C VAL A 829 10.34 -12.07 12.82
N PRO A 830 10.97 -10.90 12.88
CA PRO A 830 12.42 -10.80 13.10
C PRO A 830 12.88 -11.64 14.31
N VAL A 831 14.03 -12.28 14.23
CA VAL A 831 14.66 -13.13 15.24
C VAL A 831 13.80 -14.28 15.81
N GLN A 832 12.60 -14.54 15.24
CA GLN A 832 11.66 -15.58 15.68
C GLN A 832 11.27 -16.52 14.50
N GLN A 833 12.21 -17.33 14.05
CA GLN A 833 12.02 -18.23 12.91
C GLN A 833 10.76 -19.12 13.05
N GLY A 834 9.96 -19.18 12.00
CA GLY A 834 8.75 -19.98 11.94
C GLY A 834 7.51 -19.32 12.54
N LYS A 835 7.62 -18.15 13.14
CA LYS A 835 6.49 -17.34 13.60
C LYS A 835 6.04 -16.40 12.48
N ILE A 836 4.73 -16.40 12.22
CA ILE A 836 4.10 -15.50 11.25
C ILE A 836 3.10 -14.62 11.97
N MET A 837 3.18 -13.32 11.73
CA MET A 837 2.15 -12.36 12.05
C MET A 837 1.35 -12.01 10.79
N ALA A 838 0.06 -11.72 10.94
CA ALA A 838 -0.79 -11.25 9.86
C ALA A 838 -1.78 -10.20 10.37
N TYR A 839 -2.33 -9.41 9.44
CA TYR A 839 -3.30 -8.39 9.77
C TYR A 839 -4.72 -8.96 9.61
N PRO A 840 -5.57 -8.91 10.64
CA PRO A 840 -6.95 -9.35 10.54
C PRO A 840 -7.77 -8.34 9.75
N GLY A 841 -8.76 -8.83 9.01
CA GLY A 841 -9.79 -8.00 8.43
C GLY A 841 -10.65 -7.36 9.51
N ALA A 842 -11.25 -6.21 9.20
CA ALA A 842 -12.12 -5.52 10.15
C ALA A 842 -13.39 -6.34 10.45
N PRO A 843 -13.80 -6.45 11.73
CA PRO A 843 -15.06 -7.10 12.11
C PRO A 843 -16.25 -6.30 11.60
N ARG A 844 -17.46 -6.81 11.85
CA ARG A 844 -18.70 -6.11 11.51
C ARG A 844 -18.74 -4.72 12.14
N SER A 845 -19.01 -3.73 11.29
CA SER A 845 -19.25 -2.36 11.74
C SER A 845 -20.60 -1.84 11.21
N TYR A 846 -21.24 -0.95 11.96
CA TYR A 846 -22.51 -0.36 11.60
C TYR A 846 -22.65 1.05 12.16
N GLY A 847 -23.51 1.82 11.54
CA GLY A 847 -23.71 3.20 11.97
C GLY A 847 -24.78 3.94 11.19
N VAL A 848 -24.83 5.21 11.46
CA VAL A 848 -25.75 6.16 10.85
C VAL A 848 -25.00 7.37 10.33
N THR A 849 -25.39 7.85 9.16
CA THR A 849 -24.89 9.10 8.57
C THR A 849 -26.06 10.05 8.34
N VAL A 850 -25.91 11.27 8.76
CA VAL A 850 -26.82 12.39 8.44
C VAL A 850 -26.04 13.40 7.62
N ARG A 851 -26.54 13.70 6.42
CA ARG A 851 -25.94 14.68 5.54
C ARG A 851 -26.99 15.69 5.11
N LYS A 852 -26.72 16.96 5.33
CA LYS A 852 -27.55 18.08 4.87
C LYS A 852 -26.79 18.87 3.80
N ARG A 853 -27.45 19.12 2.67
CA ARG A 853 -26.97 20.06 1.63
C ARG A 853 -27.63 21.44 1.81
N PHE A 854 -27.03 22.46 1.30
CA PHE A 854 -27.54 23.84 1.31
C PHE A 854 -26.95 24.67 0.19
#